data_85b6c2c16996c7f69bbc6ec9b0d7dc0a
#
_entry.id   85b6c2c16996c7f69bbc6ec9b0d7dc0a
#
_cell.length_a   1.000
_cell.length_b   1.000
_cell.length_c   1.000
_cell.angle_alpha   90.00
_cell.angle_beta   90.00
_cell.angle_gamma   90.00
#
_symmetry.space_group_name_H-M   'P 1'
#
loop_
_entity.id
_entity.type
_entity.pdbx_description
1 polymer ?
#
loop_
_entity_poly.entity_id
_entity_poly.type
_entity_poly.pdbx_seq_one_letter_code
_entity_poly.pdbx_strand_id
1 'polypeptide(L)'
;MLKKVIMSIPLNIDEHFFTSINLGLLNNIQNKNLKCTFFKPISQIEKYNFNHTNSILKKYYPNIKLINSLKINDINLLNNTIKYNSIINDIIKKYFQNINNTDIFFIEGMHSIYIEQLLFKLNCDIANIFNIEIIFITSIFVKYETLEEIKSKINILFKNNLFNYNIKKISFFIKEVYDKQNHNPFFYNLNIFKENKLKNKKIIHNTLISLNDNTVCIPWLKNFIFGINLKYICNYLKCNTINIVYNRIKYILFFNKFFFIKKNFFTKSLVIISINDIESIKKIYSIISKNIVCNSILFTDTISANNTNYFFLKIIKFAKIKKITILYIKNNIYDVYSKLQNIYKYSFPVYDHKLIFNIIKYISPYIPENFFLKKYKNYKFYISPYIFKYNLIEQASKLKKTILLPEGDEIRILQAASICSQKNIANCVLLGKKNKIYKIAKIYNLNLTNIDIIDPDLIRDNYIEKLMYIRKHKLLNEVKAIQLLKDNMVLSAMMLKQKEVDGIVSGANTTTANTIKPALQIIKNLPRFSIISSIFIMLLSKNILIYGDCAINPNPNYKQLAEIAIQSWETSKIFNINSPKIAMISYATGNSSKGIEVEKVRRATKLVKNKFPTLMIDGPLQYDAAVIEKIGKHKAPYSLVAGNANIIIFPDLNTGNTTYKAVQKTSDIVSIGPILQGINQPINDLSRGSSVEDIIYTIAATVIQTKLKNKT
;
A
#
# COMPACT_ATOMS: atom_id res chain seq x y z
N MET A 1 -21.75 -2.56 -7.23
CA MET A 1 -20.77 -2.15 -8.26
C MET A 1 -19.39 -2.56 -7.81
N LEU A 2 -18.59 -3.17 -8.69
CA LEU A 2 -17.20 -3.55 -8.40
C LEU A 2 -16.33 -2.28 -8.39
N LYS A 3 -15.85 -1.91 -7.21
CA LYS A 3 -14.94 -0.78 -7.03
C LYS A 3 -13.57 -1.14 -7.61
N LYS A 4 -13.03 -0.29 -8.46
CA LYS A 4 -11.66 -0.43 -8.98
C LYS A 4 -10.70 0.38 -8.15
N VAL A 5 -9.57 -0.20 -7.79
CA VAL A 5 -8.43 0.51 -7.21
C VAL A 5 -7.29 0.47 -8.20
N ILE A 6 -6.78 1.64 -8.54
CA ILE A 6 -5.74 1.81 -9.57
C ILE A 6 -4.63 2.66 -8.99
N MET A 7 -3.38 2.31 -9.26
CA MET A 7 -2.22 3.10 -8.86
C MET A 7 -1.32 3.37 -10.05
N SER A 8 -0.98 4.63 -10.26
CA SER A 8 0.08 5.02 -11.20
C SER A 8 1.42 5.03 -10.46
N ILE A 9 2.44 4.37 -11.03
CA ILE A 9 3.79 4.28 -10.46
C ILE A 9 4.80 4.84 -11.47
N PRO A 10 5.57 5.87 -11.12
CA PRO A 10 6.61 6.40 -11.98
C PRO A 10 7.84 5.49 -11.99
N LEU A 11 8.41 5.26 -13.18
CA LEU A 11 9.64 4.52 -13.39
C LEU A 11 10.61 5.39 -14.19
N ASN A 12 11.61 5.95 -13.52
CA ASN A 12 12.68 6.72 -14.14
C ASN A 12 12.16 7.81 -15.12
N ILE A 13 11.23 8.63 -14.66
CA ILE A 13 10.53 9.62 -15.47
C ILE A 13 10.47 10.97 -14.77
N ASP A 14 10.37 12.06 -15.54
CA ASP A 14 10.18 13.40 -14.98
C ASP A 14 8.76 13.61 -14.41
N GLU A 15 8.66 14.39 -13.34
CA GLU A 15 7.39 14.66 -12.64
C GLU A 15 6.34 15.32 -13.56
N HIS A 16 6.76 16.12 -14.54
CA HIS A 16 5.85 16.78 -15.46
C HIS A 16 5.09 15.79 -16.34
N PHE A 17 5.78 14.80 -16.89
CA PHE A 17 5.13 13.79 -17.70
C PHE A 17 4.24 12.90 -16.83
N PHE A 18 4.71 12.52 -15.65
CA PHE A 18 3.95 11.73 -14.69
C PHE A 18 2.63 12.41 -14.31
N THR A 19 2.70 13.67 -13.89
CA THR A 19 1.52 14.49 -13.60
C THR A 19 0.61 14.63 -14.81
N SER A 20 1.18 14.86 -16.01
CA SER A 20 0.41 15.02 -17.24
C SER A 20 -0.39 13.77 -17.59
N ILE A 21 0.19 12.58 -17.46
CA ILE A 21 -0.51 11.32 -17.69
C ILE A 21 -1.62 11.12 -16.67
N ASN A 22 -1.35 11.39 -15.39
CA ASN A 22 -2.36 11.28 -14.34
C ASN A 22 -3.57 12.21 -14.62
N LEU A 23 -3.32 13.43 -15.06
CA LEU A 23 -4.39 14.34 -15.47
C LEU A 23 -5.20 13.82 -16.65
N GLY A 24 -4.54 13.24 -17.66
CA GLY A 24 -5.22 12.61 -18.79
C GLY A 24 -6.08 11.42 -18.39
N LEU A 25 -5.57 10.56 -17.49
CA LEU A 25 -6.30 9.41 -16.94
C LEU A 25 -7.52 9.87 -16.13
N LEU A 26 -7.36 10.86 -15.26
CA LEU A 26 -8.45 11.40 -14.44
C LEU A 26 -9.51 12.11 -15.30
N ASN A 27 -9.10 12.81 -16.35
CA ASN A 27 -10.03 13.38 -17.32
C ASN A 27 -10.86 12.30 -18.04
N ASN A 28 -10.24 11.19 -18.43
CA ASN A 28 -10.95 10.06 -19.04
C ASN A 28 -11.98 9.45 -18.08
N ILE A 29 -11.65 9.33 -16.78
CA ILE A 29 -12.57 8.86 -15.74
C ILE A 29 -13.79 9.81 -15.62
N GLN A 30 -13.52 11.10 -15.59
CA GLN A 30 -14.58 12.12 -15.45
C GLN A 30 -15.50 12.17 -16.67
N ASN A 31 -14.94 12.10 -17.89
CA ASN A 31 -15.74 12.09 -19.13
C ASN A 31 -16.70 10.89 -19.22
N LYS A 32 -16.46 9.84 -18.43
CA LYS A 32 -17.33 8.65 -18.31
C LYS A 32 -18.30 8.73 -17.15
N ASN A 33 -18.41 9.87 -16.48
CA ASN A 33 -19.24 10.11 -15.30
C ASN A 33 -19.02 9.10 -14.17
N LEU A 34 -17.80 8.56 -14.04
CA LEU A 34 -17.43 7.65 -12.95
C LEU A 34 -17.05 8.45 -11.70
N LYS A 35 -17.59 8.05 -10.56
CA LYS A 35 -17.23 8.64 -9.27
C LYS A 35 -15.79 8.25 -8.90
N CYS A 36 -14.90 9.25 -8.85
CA CYS A 36 -13.48 9.05 -8.57
C CYS A 36 -13.08 9.65 -7.24
N THR A 37 -12.29 8.89 -6.48
CA THR A 37 -11.55 9.40 -5.33
C THR A 37 -10.06 9.34 -5.65
N PHE A 38 -9.38 10.48 -5.50
CA PHE A 38 -7.95 10.61 -5.75
C PHE A 38 -7.18 10.68 -4.43
N PHE A 39 -6.11 9.91 -4.34
CA PHE A 39 -5.26 9.83 -3.17
C PHE A 39 -3.76 9.84 -3.55
N LYS A 40 -3.05 10.86 -3.10
CA LYS A 40 -1.58 10.88 -3.08
C LYS A 40 -1.14 10.54 -1.65
N PRO A 41 -0.54 9.37 -1.38
CA PRO A 41 -0.33 8.88 -0.02
C PRO A 41 0.50 9.82 0.84
N ILE A 42 1.61 10.33 0.30
CA ILE A 42 2.55 11.20 1.01
C ILE A 42 2.77 12.48 0.21
N SER A 43 2.77 13.60 0.90
CA SER A 43 3.29 14.88 0.39
C SER A 43 4.63 15.18 1.06
N GLN A 44 5.66 15.36 0.25
CA GLN A 44 6.94 15.83 0.72
C GLN A 44 6.85 17.33 1.03
N ILE A 45 7.42 17.74 2.17
CA ILE A 45 7.65 19.15 2.49
C ILE A 45 9.06 19.48 1.98
N GLU A 46 9.23 19.60 0.68
CA GLU A 46 10.41 20.26 0.15
C GLU A 46 10.21 21.77 0.19
N LYS A 47 11.31 22.55 0.28
CA LYS A 47 11.33 24.04 0.35
C LYS A 47 10.54 24.73 -0.78
N TYR A 48 10.10 24.00 -1.81
CA TYR A 48 9.30 24.45 -2.96
C TYR A 48 8.03 23.59 -3.08
N ASN A 49 7.22 23.64 -2.06
CA ASN A 49 6.00 22.86 -1.88
C ASN A 49 4.92 23.17 -2.89
N PHE A 50 4.74 22.34 -3.88
CA PHE A 50 3.43 22.27 -4.53
C PHE A 50 3.05 20.80 -4.77
N ASN A 51 2.02 20.35 -4.09
CA ASN A 51 1.26 19.16 -4.45
C ASN A 51 0.55 19.48 -5.78
N HIS A 52 1.31 19.48 -6.89
CA HIS A 52 0.85 19.97 -8.18
C HIS A 52 -0.45 19.31 -8.61
N THR A 53 -0.53 17.99 -8.55
CA THR A 53 -1.72 17.24 -8.94
C THR A 53 -2.93 17.61 -8.07
N ASN A 54 -2.79 17.63 -6.74
CA ASN A 54 -3.90 18.00 -5.83
C ASN A 54 -4.40 19.42 -6.06
N SER A 55 -3.48 20.37 -6.28
CA SER A 55 -3.82 21.78 -6.53
C SER A 55 -4.57 21.96 -7.86
N ILE A 56 -4.14 21.24 -8.89
CA ILE A 56 -4.80 21.22 -10.19
C ILE A 56 -6.18 20.59 -10.08
N LEU A 57 -6.29 19.43 -9.43
CA LEU A 57 -7.56 18.71 -9.28
C LEU A 57 -8.57 19.52 -8.49
N LYS A 58 -8.16 20.15 -7.39
CA LYS A 58 -9.04 21.03 -6.61
C LYS A 58 -9.64 22.16 -7.43
N LYS A 59 -8.87 22.68 -8.41
CA LYS A 59 -9.27 23.84 -9.22
C LYS A 59 -10.08 23.45 -10.46
N TYR A 60 -9.71 22.35 -11.13
CA TYR A 60 -10.26 22.01 -12.43
C TYR A 60 -11.19 20.79 -12.43
N TYR A 61 -11.19 20.00 -11.36
CA TYR A 61 -11.95 18.76 -11.25
C TYR A 61 -12.70 18.67 -9.91
N PRO A 62 -13.66 19.58 -9.64
CA PRO A 62 -14.35 19.64 -8.34
C PRO A 62 -15.13 18.35 -8.00
N ASN A 63 -15.50 17.57 -9.01
CA ASN A 63 -16.24 16.30 -8.84
C ASN A 63 -15.35 15.13 -8.40
N ILE A 64 -14.01 15.29 -8.42
CA ILE A 64 -13.08 14.29 -7.90
C ILE A 64 -12.89 14.51 -6.40
N LYS A 65 -13.25 13.51 -5.59
CA LYS A 65 -13.02 13.57 -4.15
C LYS A 65 -11.51 13.45 -3.88
N LEU A 66 -10.94 14.45 -3.22
CA LEU A 66 -9.51 14.49 -2.86
C LEU A 66 -9.31 14.05 -1.41
N ILE A 67 -8.32 13.16 -1.19
CA ILE A 67 -7.89 12.77 0.14
C ILE A 67 -6.60 13.51 0.47
N ASN A 68 -6.55 14.11 1.67
CA ASN A 68 -5.35 14.79 2.15
C ASN A 68 -4.19 13.80 2.33
N SER A 69 -3.06 14.10 1.71
CA SER A 69 -1.82 13.35 1.86
C SER A 69 -1.31 13.37 3.30
N LEU A 70 -0.51 12.38 3.67
CA LEU A 70 0.27 12.42 4.91
C LEU A 70 1.45 13.38 4.71
N LYS A 71 1.67 14.29 5.66
CA LYS A 71 2.81 15.20 5.66
C LYS A 71 3.97 14.52 6.37
N ILE A 72 5.09 14.31 5.68
CA ILE A 72 6.32 13.76 6.25
C ILE A 72 7.41 14.82 6.11
N ASN A 73 7.95 15.27 7.24
CA ASN A 73 8.98 16.31 7.27
C ASN A 73 10.37 15.77 6.88
N ASP A 74 10.62 14.49 7.12
CA ASP A 74 11.87 13.82 6.79
C ASP A 74 11.59 12.42 6.25
N ILE A 75 12.01 12.18 5.01
CA ILE A 75 11.82 10.90 4.31
C ILE A 75 12.72 9.81 4.92
N ASN A 76 13.85 10.18 5.56
CA ASN A 76 14.71 9.21 6.26
C ASN A 76 13.97 8.47 7.38
N LEU A 77 12.84 9.01 7.86
CA LEU A 77 11.96 8.29 8.78
C LEU A 77 11.40 6.98 8.20
N LEU A 78 11.38 6.85 6.87
CA LEU A 78 10.97 5.61 6.20
C LEU A 78 11.98 4.46 6.40
N ASN A 79 13.22 4.75 6.80
CA ASN A 79 14.20 3.72 7.16
C ASN A 79 13.94 3.10 8.54
N ASN A 80 13.18 3.79 9.39
CA ASN A 80 12.79 3.26 10.69
C ASN A 80 11.55 2.37 10.55
N THR A 81 11.67 1.09 10.84
CA THR A 81 10.60 0.10 10.67
C THR A 81 9.32 0.44 11.45
N ILE A 82 9.43 0.98 12.65
CA ILE A 82 8.28 1.37 13.50
C ILE A 82 7.52 2.53 12.84
N LYS A 83 8.24 3.57 12.40
CA LYS A 83 7.65 4.73 11.73
C LYS A 83 7.09 4.36 10.36
N TYR A 84 7.78 3.50 9.62
CA TYR A 84 7.30 2.97 8.34
C TYR A 84 5.95 2.26 8.50
N ASN A 85 5.84 1.35 9.47
CA ASN A 85 4.59 0.63 9.75
C ASN A 85 3.47 1.56 10.21
N SER A 86 3.76 2.62 10.96
CA SER A 86 2.75 3.61 11.33
C SER A 86 2.21 4.37 10.11
N ILE A 87 3.09 4.76 9.17
CA ILE A 87 2.70 5.42 7.93
C ILE A 87 1.82 4.51 7.06
N ILE A 88 2.19 3.24 6.92
CA ILE A 88 1.37 2.25 6.21
C ILE A 88 -0.02 2.12 6.86
N ASN A 89 -0.10 2.05 8.18
CA ASN A 89 -1.39 1.98 8.89
C ASN A 89 -2.25 3.23 8.65
N ASP A 90 -1.65 4.42 8.63
CA ASP A 90 -2.36 5.66 8.33
C ASP A 90 -2.86 5.72 6.88
N ILE A 91 -2.08 5.21 5.93
CA ILE A 91 -2.49 5.06 4.53
C ILE A 91 -3.70 4.11 4.43
N ILE A 92 -3.64 2.95 5.10
CA ILE A 92 -4.73 1.97 5.14
C ILE A 92 -5.99 2.59 5.75
N LYS A 93 -5.85 3.31 6.86
CA LYS A 93 -6.96 4.02 7.53
C LYS A 93 -7.64 5.03 6.59
N LYS A 94 -6.86 5.88 5.92
CA LYS A 94 -7.38 6.86 4.95
C LYS A 94 -8.09 6.18 3.78
N TYR A 95 -7.56 5.07 3.29
CA TYR A 95 -8.21 4.28 2.24
C TYR A 95 -9.58 3.77 2.66
N PHE A 96 -9.70 3.08 3.80
CA PHE A 96 -10.97 2.54 4.27
C PHE A 96 -12.02 3.59 4.62
N GLN A 97 -11.59 4.75 5.14
CA GLN A 97 -12.49 5.87 5.42
C GLN A 97 -13.12 6.48 4.15
N ASN A 98 -12.47 6.31 2.98
CA ASN A 98 -12.84 7.03 1.77
C ASN A 98 -13.27 6.14 0.59
N ILE A 99 -13.12 4.82 0.67
CA ILE A 99 -13.44 3.92 -0.45
C ILE A 99 -14.95 3.77 -0.69
N ASN A 100 -15.79 4.06 0.31
CA ASN A 100 -17.24 3.99 0.17
C ASN A 100 -17.74 5.09 -0.77
N ASN A 101 -18.69 4.76 -1.66
CA ASN A 101 -19.31 5.67 -2.64
C ASN A 101 -18.39 6.10 -3.80
N THR A 102 -17.38 5.29 -4.17
CA THR A 102 -16.53 5.54 -5.35
C THR A 102 -16.57 4.36 -6.31
N ASP A 103 -16.54 4.64 -7.61
CA ASP A 103 -16.40 3.63 -8.66
C ASP A 103 -14.91 3.31 -8.89
N ILE A 104 -14.07 4.35 -8.85
CA ILE A 104 -12.62 4.26 -9.02
C ILE A 104 -11.91 4.96 -7.86
N PHE A 105 -11.03 4.24 -7.18
CA PHE A 105 -10.09 4.78 -6.23
C PHE A 105 -8.71 4.88 -6.90
N PHE A 106 -8.28 6.10 -7.21
CA PHE A 106 -7.04 6.36 -7.93
C PHE A 106 -5.94 6.79 -6.97
N ILE A 107 -4.84 6.04 -6.92
CA ILE A 107 -3.66 6.33 -6.09
C ILE A 107 -2.55 6.86 -6.98
N GLU A 108 -2.03 8.03 -6.68
CA GLU A 108 -0.83 8.57 -7.31
C GLU A 108 0.41 8.08 -6.55
N GLY A 109 1.25 7.29 -7.21
CA GLY A 109 2.53 6.84 -6.66
C GLY A 109 3.49 8.00 -6.40
N MET A 110 4.39 7.79 -5.47
CA MET A 110 5.37 8.80 -5.09
C MET A 110 6.56 8.78 -6.05
N HIS A 111 7.02 9.97 -6.38
CA HIS A 111 8.18 10.21 -7.23
C HIS A 111 9.20 11.07 -6.46
N SER A 112 10.47 10.71 -6.54
CA SER A 112 11.58 11.56 -6.09
C SER A 112 12.84 11.19 -6.86
N ILE A 113 13.60 12.20 -7.23
CA ILE A 113 14.90 12.04 -7.92
C ILE A 113 16.00 11.60 -6.94
N TYR A 114 15.86 11.92 -5.65
CA TYR A 114 16.92 11.75 -4.65
C TYR A 114 16.82 10.48 -3.81
N ILE A 115 15.60 9.87 -3.69
CA ILE A 115 15.34 8.70 -2.81
C ILE A 115 14.47 7.69 -3.55
N GLU A 116 14.88 7.34 -4.78
CA GLU A 116 14.10 6.48 -5.67
C GLU A 116 13.79 5.11 -5.05
N GLN A 117 14.77 4.46 -4.41
CA GLN A 117 14.60 3.09 -3.92
C GLN A 117 13.57 2.96 -2.80
N LEU A 118 13.60 3.87 -1.80
CA LEU A 118 12.67 3.82 -0.67
C LEU A 118 11.24 4.12 -1.08
N LEU A 119 11.05 5.14 -1.91
CA LEU A 119 9.73 5.51 -2.39
C LEU A 119 9.18 4.48 -3.37
N PHE A 120 10.03 3.87 -4.19
CA PHE A 120 9.64 2.77 -5.05
C PHE A 120 9.20 1.55 -4.22
N LYS A 121 9.96 1.18 -3.17
CA LYS A 121 9.56 0.13 -2.22
C LYS A 121 8.20 0.43 -1.61
N LEU A 122 7.98 1.66 -1.14
CA LEU A 122 6.69 2.05 -0.57
C LEU A 122 5.55 1.99 -1.60
N ASN A 123 5.80 2.38 -2.86
CA ASN A 123 4.82 2.22 -3.93
C ASN A 123 4.47 0.73 -4.15
N CYS A 124 5.47 -0.16 -4.15
CA CYS A 124 5.26 -1.61 -4.27
C CYS A 124 4.47 -2.17 -3.09
N ASP A 125 4.80 -1.75 -1.87
CA ASP A 125 4.10 -2.21 -0.67
C ASP A 125 2.63 -1.76 -0.68
N ILE A 126 2.35 -0.51 -1.04
CA ILE A 126 0.97 -0.01 -1.20
C ILE A 126 0.22 -0.82 -2.27
N ALA A 127 0.87 -1.10 -3.41
CA ALA A 127 0.27 -1.88 -4.47
C ALA A 127 -0.07 -3.31 -4.02
N ASN A 128 0.82 -3.94 -3.25
CA ASN A 128 0.63 -5.28 -2.69
C ASN A 128 -0.44 -5.31 -1.61
N ILE A 129 -0.46 -4.30 -0.72
CA ILE A 129 -1.42 -4.19 0.38
C ILE A 129 -2.85 -4.16 -0.15
N PHE A 130 -3.12 -3.33 -1.14
CA PHE A 130 -4.47 -3.13 -1.67
C PHE A 130 -4.80 -4.04 -2.85
N ASN A 131 -3.85 -4.84 -3.35
CA ASN A 131 -4.00 -5.73 -4.51
C ASN A 131 -4.64 -5.01 -5.71
N ILE A 132 -3.99 -3.96 -6.18
CA ILE A 132 -4.50 -2.97 -7.11
C ILE A 132 -4.08 -3.20 -8.56
N GLU A 133 -4.76 -2.53 -9.50
CA GLU A 133 -4.29 -2.42 -10.88
C GLU A 133 -3.15 -1.39 -10.92
N ILE A 134 -2.01 -1.75 -11.52
CA ILE A 134 -0.84 -0.88 -11.63
C ILE A 134 -0.72 -0.31 -13.04
N ILE A 135 -0.45 1.00 -13.10
CA ILE A 135 -0.08 1.70 -14.32
C ILE A 135 1.36 2.19 -14.15
N PHE A 136 2.31 1.52 -14.79
CA PHE A 136 3.67 2.02 -14.85
C PHE A 136 3.80 3.12 -15.90
N ILE A 137 4.43 4.23 -15.51
CA ILE A 137 4.70 5.37 -16.39
C ILE A 137 6.21 5.51 -16.51
N THR A 138 6.74 5.29 -17.71
CA THR A 138 8.19 5.26 -17.97
C THR A 138 8.55 6.03 -19.24
N SER A 139 9.83 6.23 -19.50
CA SER A 139 10.34 6.84 -20.73
C SER A 139 11.27 5.88 -21.47
N ILE A 140 11.22 5.92 -22.81
CA ILE A 140 12.16 5.23 -23.68
C ILE A 140 12.78 6.21 -24.69
N PHE A 141 14.03 5.96 -25.03
CA PHE A 141 14.73 6.66 -26.09
C PHE A 141 14.70 5.83 -27.36
N VAL A 142 13.84 6.18 -28.30
CA VAL A 142 13.51 5.36 -29.49
C VAL A 142 14.73 5.04 -30.39
N LYS A 143 15.81 5.81 -30.32
CA LYS A 143 17.03 5.56 -31.12
C LYS A 143 18.06 4.63 -30.47
N TYR A 144 17.98 4.41 -29.16
CA TYR A 144 19.08 3.81 -28.38
C TYR A 144 18.67 2.57 -27.58
N GLU A 145 17.38 2.29 -27.45
CA GLU A 145 16.90 1.16 -26.68
C GLU A 145 16.18 0.16 -27.60
N THR A 146 16.61 -1.09 -27.54
CA THR A 146 15.94 -2.18 -28.22
C THR A 146 14.71 -2.63 -27.43
N LEU A 147 13.77 -3.27 -28.10
CA LEU A 147 12.60 -3.87 -27.45
C LEU A 147 12.97 -4.91 -26.39
N GLU A 148 14.08 -5.62 -26.60
CA GLU A 148 14.58 -6.63 -25.67
C GLU A 148 15.11 -6.00 -24.39
N GLU A 149 15.78 -4.84 -24.48
CA GLU A 149 16.25 -4.08 -23.30
C GLU A 149 15.08 -3.54 -22.49
N ILE A 150 14.01 -3.07 -23.13
CA ILE A 150 12.79 -2.64 -22.45
C ILE A 150 12.11 -3.84 -21.76
N LYS A 151 12.00 -4.98 -22.47
CA LYS A 151 11.49 -6.23 -21.90
C LYS A 151 12.32 -6.70 -20.70
N SER A 152 13.65 -6.62 -20.80
CA SER A 152 14.54 -7.04 -19.72
C SER A 152 14.39 -6.12 -18.48
N LYS A 153 14.32 -4.81 -18.66
CA LYS A 153 14.06 -3.85 -17.57
C LYS A 153 12.72 -4.13 -16.87
N ILE A 154 11.67 -4.37 -17.64
CA ILE A 154 10.36 -4.74 -17.13
C ILE A 154 10.42 -6.09 -16.40
N ASN A 155 11.06 -7.10 -16.98
CA ASN A 155 11.20 -8.42 -16.37
C ASN A 155 12.02 -8.39 -15.07
N ILE A 156 13.04 -7.54 -14.95
CA ILE A 156 13.82 -7.37 -13.74
C ILE A 156 12.94 -6.84 -12.60
N LEU A 157 12.04 -5.88 -12.88
CA LEU A 157 11.08 -5.36 -11.89
C LEU A 157 10.15 -6.45 -11.35
N PHE A 158 9.83 -7.47 -12.18
CA PHE A 158 8.98 -8.61 -11.77
C PHE A 158 9.77 -9.78 -11.16
N LYS A 159 10.99 -10.06 -11.65
CA LYS A 159 11.82 -11.16 -11.13
C LYS A 159 12.27 -10.93 -9.68
N ASN A 160 12.42 -9.69 -9.25
CA ASN A 160 12.87 -9.35 -7.88
C ASN A 160 11.79 -9.54 -6.80
N ASN A 161 10.70 -10.27 -7.08
CA ASN A 161 9.60 -10.54 -6.14
C ASN A 161 9.00 -9.30 -5.45
N LEU A 162 9.23 -8.11 -5.99
CA LEU A 162 8.73 -6.85 -5.42
C LEU A 162 7.20 -6.75 -5.48
N PHE A 163 6.57 -7.49 -6.41
CA PHE A 163 5.12 -7.51 -6.56
C PHE A 163 4.55 -8.91 -6.36
N ASN A 164 3.44 -8.98 -5.66
CA ASN A 164 2.69 -10.23 -5.52
C ASN A 164 2.11 -10.68 -6.86
N TYR A 165 2.14 -11.98 -7.17
CA TYR A 165 1.55 -12.56 -8.39
C TYR A 165 0.04 -12.30 -8.55
N ASN A 166 -0.61 -11.75 -7.52
CA ASN A 166 -2.04 -11.44 -7.52
C ASN A 166 -2.36 -10.06 -8.12
N ILE A 167 -1.36 -9.28 -8.55
CA ILE A 167 -1.60 -8.01 -9.25
C ILE A 167 -2.24 -8.30 -10.59
N LYS A 168 -3.49 -7.88 -10.74
CA LYS A 168 -4.40 -8.38 -11.78
C LYS A 168 -4.20 -7.75 -13.14
N LYS A 169 -3.69 -6.53 -13.17
CA LYS A 169 -3.47 -5.80 -14.42
C LYS A 169 -2.32 -4.85 -14.30
N ILE A 170 -1.42 -4.94 -15.24
CA ILE A 170 -0.32 -4.03 -15.41
C ILE A 170 -0.50 -3.36 -16.77
N SER A 171 -0.49 -2.03 -16.75
CA SER A 171 -0.51 -1.23 -17.97
C SER A 171 0.75 -0.37 -17.99
N PHE A 172 1.27 -0.12 -19.20
CA PHE A 172 2.43 0.72 -19.38
C PHE A 172 2.05 1.95 -20.18
N PHE A 173 2.41 3.14 -19.66
CA PHE A 173 2.39 4.39 -20.39
C PHE A 173 3.83 4.80 -20.65
N ILE A 174 4.21 4.81 -21.92
CA ILE A 174 5.59 4.98 -22.35
C ILE A 174 5.73 6.34 -23.02
N LYS A 175 6.63 7.16 -22.46
CA LYS A 175 7.07 8.40 -23.07
C LYS A 175 8.08 8.10 -24.16
N GLU A 176 7.71 8.31 -25.40
CA GLU A 176 8.65 8.20 -26.52
C GLU A 176 9.47 9.50 -26.63
N VAL A 177 10.77 9.40 -26.41
CA VAL A 177 11.70 10.52 -26.57
C VAL A 177 12.42 10.37 -27.91
N TYR A 178 12.10 11.26 -28.82
CA TYR A 178 12.78 11.36 -30.12
C TYR A 178 13.90 12.37 -30.00
N ASP A 179 15.14 11.89 -30.23
CA ASP A 179 16.37 12.67 -30.40
C ASP A 179 17.20 13.07 -29.16
N LYS A 180 18.42 12.51 -29.16
CA LYS A 180 19.56 12.96 -28.34
C LYS A 180 20.67 13.61 -29.19
N GLN A 181 20.47 13.87 -30.47
CA GLN A 181 21.53 14.49 -31.28
C GLN A 181 21.53 16.00 -31.12
N ASN A 182 22.66 16.49 -30.63
CA ASN A 182 23.16 17.82 -30.44
C ASN A 182 23.05 18.33 -28.99
N HIS A 183 23.91 17.82 -28.14
CA HIS A 183 24.40 18.55 -26.96
C HIS A 183 25.27 19.74 -27.39
N ASN A 184 24.80 20.56 -28.33
CA ASN A 184 25.35 21.87 -28.49
C ASN A 184 24.63 22.76 -27.45
N PRO A 185 25.31 23.27 -26.41
CA PRO A 185 24.66 24.03 -25.34
C PRO A 185 24.00 25.33 -25.85
N PHE A 186 24.24 25.69 -27.11
CA PHE A 186 23.68 26.87 -27.77
C PHE A 186 22.41 26.61 -28.61
N PHE A 187 22.00 25.35 -28.78
CA PHE A 187 20.85 25.02 -29.61
C PHE A 187 19.94 24.02 -28.94
N TYR A 188 18.83 24.47 -28.42
CA TYR A 188 17.63 23.62 -28.38
C TYR A 188 17.05 23.56 -29.80
N ASN A 189 17.69 22.79 -30.66
CA ASN A 189 17.31 22.65 -32.06
C ASN A 189 16.16 21.67 -32.21
N LEU A 190 14.98 22.19 -32.47
CA LEU A 190 13.78 21.45 -32.83
C LEU A 190 13.66 21.26 -34.35
N ASN A 191 14.77 21.05 -35.01
CA ASN A 191 14.70 20.59 -36.36
C ASN A 191 14.67 19.07 -36.35
N ILE A 192 13.60 18.51 -36.74
CA ILE A 192 13.39 17.23 -37.43
C ILE A 192 11.99 16.70 -37.08
N PHE A 193 10.99 17.40 -37.57
CA PHE A 193 9.74 16.72 -37.93
C PHE A 193 9.32 17.24 -39.30
N LYS A 194 10.05 16.84 -40.31
CA LYS A 194 9.48 16.72 -41.65
C LYS A 194 8.62 15.47 -41.68
N GLU A 195 7.47 15.58 -42.31
CA GLU A 195 6.35 14.66 -42.42
C GLU A 195 6.66 13.20 -42.82
N ASN A 196 7.91 12.84 -43.12
CA ASN A 196 8.29 11.53 -43.64
C ASN A 196 8.47 10.40 -42.58
N LYS A 197 8.24 10.67 -41.25
CA LYS A 197 8.42 9.67 -40.20
C LYS A 197 7.14 9.05 -39.64
N LEU A 198 5.99 9.33 -40.19
CA LEU A 198 4.73 8.63 -39.89
C LEU A 198 4.76 7.14 -40.28
N LYS A 199 5.60 6.73 -41.23
CA LYS A 199 5.75 5.31 -41.64
C LYS A 199 6.44 4.45 -40.61
N ASN A 200 7.38 4.98 -39.81
CA ASN A 200 8.03 4.25 -38.73
C ASN A 200 7.18 4.11 -37.46
N LYS A 201 6.10 4.90 -37.32
CA LYS A 201 5.11 4.77 -36.24
C LYS A 201 4.44 3.40 -36.23
N LYS A 202 4.14 2.83 -37.39
CA LYS A 202 3.50 1.50 -37.48
C LYS A 202 4.39 0.36 -36.97
N ILE A 203 5.72 0.47 -37.15
CA ILE A 203 6.64 -0.59 -36.74
C ILE A 203 6.83 -0.63 -35.23
N ILE A 204 7.02 0.53 -34.57
CA ILE A 204 7.20 0.61 -33.11
C ILE A 204 5.88 0.29 -32.42
N HIS A 205 4.75 0.80 -32.93
CA HIS A 205 3.41 0.53 -32.37
C HIS A 205 3.07 -0.96 -32.47
N ASN A 206 3.34 -1.59 -33.62
CA ASN A 206 3.08 -3.03 -33.81
C ASN A 206 4.01 -3.95 -33.01
N THR A 207 5.25 -3.53 -32.72
CA THR A 207 6.19 -4.32 -31.93
C THR A 207 5.99 -4.18 -30.42
N LEU A 208 5.49 -3.02 -29.95
CA LEU A 208 5.12 -2.82 -28.54
C LEU A 208 3.76 -3.44 -28.18
N ILE A 209 2.84 -3.56 -29.14
CA ILE A 209 1.56 -4.29 -28.99
C ILE A 209 1.83 -5.78 -28.67
N SER A 210 2.94 -6.35 -29.14
CA SER A 210 3.34 -7.73 -28.80
C SER A 210 3.77 -7.93 -27.33
N LEU A 211 3.97 -6.86 -26.55
CA LEU A 211 4.39 -6.94 -25.15
C LEU A 211 3.23 -7.19 -24.19
N ASN A 212 2.09 -6.60 -24.44
CA ASN A 212 0.80 -6.81 -23.72
C ASN A 212 -0.27 -5.91 -24.35
N ASP A 213 -1.51 -6.36 -24.42
CA ASP A 213 -2.68 -5.58 -24.89
C ASP A 213 -2.92 -4.24 -24.14
N ASN A 214 -2.08 -3.90 -23.16
CA ASN A 214 -2.24 -2.79 -22.26
C ASN A 214 -1.10 -1.76 -22.31
N THR A 215 -0.33 -1.72 -23.39
CA THR A 215 0.78 -0.75 -23.54
C THR A 215 0.33 0.46 -24.36
N VAL A 216 0.53 1.66 -23.85
CA VAL A 216 0.21 2.94 -24.50
C VAL A 216 1.48 3.75 -24.70
N CYS A 217 1.83 4.05 -25.96
CA CYS A 217 2.96 4.87 -26.30
C CYS A 217 2.52 6.30 -26.62
N ILE A 218 3.16 7.29 -26.02
CA ILE A 218 2.83 8.71 -26.19
C ILE A 218 4.06 9.45 -26.71
N PRO A 219 4.05 9.93 -27.96
CA PRO A 219 5.10 10.77 -28.48
C PRO A 219 5.19 12.06 -27.65
N TRP A 220 6.34 12.32 -27.02
CA TRP A 220 6.48 13.47 -26.15
C TRP A 220 7.23 14.61 -26.81
N LEU A 221 6.48 15.56 -27.35
CA LEU A 221 7.00 16.75 -28.00
C LEU A 221 6.98 17.94 -27.02
N LYS A 222 7.93 17.92 -26.08
CA LYS A 222 7.99 18.87 -24.95
C LYS A 222 7.79 20.34 -25.33
N ASN A 223 8.39 20.77 -26.41
CA ASN A 223 8.39 22.19 -26.81
C ASN A 223 7.20 22.59 -27.71
N PHE A 224 6.52 21.60 -28.32
CA PHE A 224 5.41 21.91 -29.22
C PHE A 224 4.10 22.15 -28.46
N ILE A 225 3.97 21.51 -27.30
CA ILE A 225 2.72 21.49 -26.53
C ILE A 225 2.70 22.57 -25.44
N PHE A 226 3.87 22.88 -24.88
CA PHE A 226 4.02 23.62 -23.63
C PHE A 226 4.75 24.92 -23.77
N GLY A 227 4.31 25.82 -24.66
CA GLY A 227 4.83 27.18 -24.58
C GLY A 227 4.72 27.72 -23.15
N ILE A 228 5.84 28.17 -22.56
CA ILE A 228 5.89 28.70 -21.20
C ILE A 228 5.29 30.11 -21.19
N ASN A 229 4.47 30.43 -20.20
CA ASN A 229 4.05 31.80 -19.96
C ASN A 229 5.27 32.63 -19.49
N LEU A 230 5.53 33.73 -20.16
CA LEU A 230 6.66 34.60 -19.85
C LEU A 230 6.65 35.13 -18.40
N LYS A 231 5.44 35.39 -17.85
CA LYS A 231 5.25 35.80 -16.45
C LYS A 231 5.84 34.76 -15.47
N TYR A 232 5.71 33.47 -15.81
CA TYR A 232 6.27 32.41 -14.99
C TYR A 232 7.82 32.43 -15.01
N ILE A 233 8.42 32.63 -16.18
CA ILE A 233 9.88 32.77 -16.31
C ILE A 233 10.38 33.98 -15.52
N CYS A 234 9.67 35.11 -15.63
CA CYS A 234 10.02 36.34 -14.91
C CYS A 234 10.05 36.12 -13.40
N ASN A 235 9.02 35.49 -12.87
CA ASN A 235 8.92 35.20 -11.43
C ASN A 235 10.00 34.19 -10.98
N TYR A 236 10.26 33.18 -11.78
CA TYR A 236 11.27 32.14 -11.47
C TYR A 236 12.69 32.69 -11.46
N LEU A 237 13.03 33.51 -12.45
CA LEU A 237 14.34 34.14 -12.55
C LEU A 237 14.45 35.42 -11.71
N LYS A 238 13.33 35.92 -11.17
CA LYS A 238 13.27 37.25 -10.50
C LYS A 238 13.75 38.37 -11.37
N CYS A 239 13.30 38.38 -12.63
CA CYS A 239 13.70 39.42 -13.60
C CYS A 239 13.01 40.75 -13.36
N ASN A 240 13.71 41.85 -13.62
CA ASN A 240 13.11 43.17 -13.78
C ASN A 240 12.52 43.30 -15.19
N THR A 241 11.36 43.95 -15.29
CA THR A 241 10.66 44.16 -16.56
C THR A 241 10.72 45.63 -16.99
N ILE A 242 11.16 45.87 -18.23
CA ILE A 242 11.24 47.23 -18.78
C ILE A 242 9.97 47.54 -19.58
N ASN A 243 9.45 46.59 -20.30
CA ASN A 243 8.19 46.70 -21.05
C ASN A 243 7.45 45.38 -20.98
N ILE A 244 6.13 45.39 -20.66
CA ILE A 244 5.39 44.19 -20.35
C ILE A 244 4.34 43.90 -21.42
N VAL A 245 4.58 42.83 -22.19
CA VAL A 245 3.55 42.14 -22.98
C VAL A 245 3.67 40.66 -22.67
N TYR A 246 2.81 40.13 -21.80
CA TYR A 246 2.89 38.73 -21.42
C TYR A 246 2.42 37.81 -22.54
N ASN A 247 3.36 37.18 -23.23
CA ASN A 247 3.12 36.21 -24.29
C ASN A 247 3.64 34.82 -23.89
N ARG A 248 3.10 33.78 -24.53
CA ARG A 248 3.68 32.44 -24.44
C ARG A 248 4.87 32.32 -25.37
N ILE A 249 5.96 31.80 -24.83
CA ILE A 249 7.16 31.51 -25.60
C ILE A 249 7.25 29.99 -25.83
N LYS A 250 7.59 29.61 -27.06
CA LYS A 250 7.81 28.21 -27.44
C LYS A 250 9.27 27.83 -27.41
N TYR A 251 10.17 28.81 -27.60
CA TYR A 251 11.60 28.60 -27.73
C TYR A 251 12.37 29.56 -26.84
N ILE A 252 13.46 29.08 -26.28
CA ILE A 252 14.44 29.87 -25.56
C ILE A 252 15.72 29.84 -26.43
N LEU A 253 16.19 30.99 -26.87
CA LEU A 253 17.32 31.11 -27.76
C LEU A 253 18.41 31.91 -27.04
N PHE A 254 19.55 31.28 -26.82
CA PHE A 254 20.74 31.96 -26.36
C PHE A 254 21.45 32.53 -27.61
N PHE A 255 21.53 33.82 -27.69
CA PHE A 255 21.99 34.52 -28.88
C PHE A 255 23.45 34.93 -28.77
N ASN A 256 24.25 34.60 -29.78
CA ASN A 256 25.62 35.04 -29.91
C ASN A 256 25.92 35.46 -31.37
N LYS A 257 27.10 36.01 -31.63
CA LYS A 257 27.50 36.52 -32.94
C LYS A 257 27.47 35.51 -34.09
N PHE A 258 27.54 34.22 -33.81
CA PHE A 258 27.57 33.15 -34.80
C PHE A 258 26.19 32.56 -35.11
N PHE A 259 25.12 33.15 -34.60
CA PHE A 259 23.79 32.55 -34.67
C PHE A 259 23.12 32.78 -36.04
N PHE A 260 22.68 31.69 -36.70
CA PHE A 260 21.84 31.75 -37.89
C PHE A 260 20.38 31.50 -37.52
N ILE A 261 19.47 32.43 -37.84
CA ILE A 261 18.07 32.38 -37.41
C ILE A 261 17.18 31.93 -38.54
N LYS A 262 16.38 30.87 -38.32
CA LYS A 262 15.19 30.59 -39.13
C LYS A 262 14.01 31.42 -38.59
N LYS A 263 13.40 32.23 -39.43
CA LYS A 263 12.31 33.18 -39.10
C LYS A 263 11.20 32.57 -38.22
N ASN A 264 10.79 31.33 -38.47
CA ASN A 264 9.70 30.66 -37.76
C ASN A 264 9.98 30.32 -36.28
N PHE A 265 11.25 30.25 -35.87
CA PHE A 265 11.63 30.01 -34.48
C PHE A 265 11.74 31.32 -33.68
N PHE A 266 12.14 32.38 -34.34
CA PHE A 266 12.36 33.66 -33.70
C PHE A 266 11.06 34.29 -33.22
N THR A 267 9.98 34.20 -34.01
CA THR A 267 8.68 34.83 -33.70
C THR A 267 7.97 34.36 -32.46
N LYS A 268 8.35 33.20 -31.88
CA LYS A 268 7.74 32.63 -30.65
C LYS A 268 8.78 32.34 -29.57
N SER A 269 9.86 33.13 -29.54
CA SER A 269 10.98 32.88 -28.66
C SER A 269 11.19 33.95 -27.57
N LEU A 270 11.84 33.53 -26.49
CA LEU A 270 12.59 34.34 -25.57
C LEU A 270 14.06 34.34 -26.05
N VAL A 271 14.56 35.47 -26.45
CA VAL A 271 15.95 35.64 -26.87
C VAL A 271 16.77 36.13 -25.68
N ILE A 272 17.82 35.42 -25.30
CA ILE A 272 18.68 35.72 -24.15
C ILE A 272 20.03 36.22 -24.70
N ILE A 273 20.46 37.39 -24.23
CA ILE A 273 21.63 38.06 -24.69
C ILE A 273 22.39 38.68 -23.52
N SER A 274 23.72 38.56 -23.50
CA SER A 274 24.52 39.35 -22.59
C SER A 274 24.54 40.82 -23.03
N ILE A 275 24.36 41.74 -22.10
CA ILE A 275 24.40 43.17 -22.36
C ILE A 275 25.78 43.64 -22.77
N ASN A 276 26.81 42.88 -22.41
CA ASN A 276 28.20 43.14 -22.73
C ASN A 276 28.61 42.66 -24.13
N ASP A 277 27.75 41.86 -24.81
CA ASP A 277 28.02 41.41 -26.18
C ASP A 277 27.42 42.38 -27.23
N ILE A 278 28.20 43.42 -27.52
CA ILE A 278 27.84 44.52 -28.41
C ILE A 278 27.54 44.02 -29.84
N GLU A 279 28.25 43.01 -30.33
CA GLU A 279 28.04 42.47 -31.68
C GLU A 279 26.69 41.73 -31.76
N SER A 280 26.34 40.95 -30.77
CA SER A 280 25.05 40.30 -30.71
C SER A 280 23.90 41.31 -30.60
N ILE A 281 24.08 42.39 -29.84
CA ILE A 281 23.10 43.49 -29.74
C ILE A 281 22.90 44.18 -31.09
N LYS A 282 23.97 44.53 -31.82
CA LYS A 282 23.90 45.10 -33.18
C LYS A 282 23.13 44.16 -34.13
N LYS A 283 23.44 42.87 -34.11
CA LYS A 283 22.81 41.88 -34.98
C LYS A 283 21.33 41.70 -34.67
N ILE A 284 20.92 41.67 -33.40
CA ILE A 284 19.49 41.63 -33.03
C ILE A 284 18.76 42.90 -33.44
N TYR A 285 19.39 44.07 -33.29
CA TYR A 285 18.82 45.32 -33.76
C TYR A 285 18.54 45.24 -35.27
N SER A 286 19.50 44.77 -36.08
CA SER A 286 19.33 44.63 -37.53
C SER A 286 18.23 43.64 -37.93
N ILE A 287 17.98 42.61 -37.12
CA ILE A 287 16.91 41.63 -37.36
C ILE A 287 15.53 42.22 -37.02
N ILE A 288 15.43 42.92 -35.90
CA ILE A 288 14.16 43.52 -35.43
C ILE A 288 13.77 44.70 -36.36
N SER A 289 14.75 45.49 -36.85
CA SER A 289 14.51 46.57 -37.79
C SER A 289 13.98 46.08 -39.12
N LYS A 290 14.30 44.85 -39.56
CA LYS A 290 13.75 44.18 -40.75
C LYS A 290 12.36 43.55 -40.54
N ASN A 291 11.63 43.96 -39.49
CA ASN A 291 10.31 43.45 -39.13
C ASN A 291 10.22 41.94 -38.74
N ILE A 292 11.34 41.34 -38.38
CA ILE A 292 11.37 39.99 -37.82
C ILE A 292 11.35 40.13 -36.28
N VAL A 293 10.15 39.98 -35.70
CA VAL A 293 9.87 40.25 -34.27
C VAL A 293 9.89 38.99 -33.44
N CYS A 294 10.63 38.97 -32.32
CA CYS A 294 10.54 37.96 -31.28
C CYS A 294 9.49 38.34 -30.22
N ASN A 295 9.06 37.39 -29.41
CA ASN A 295 8.07 37.67 -28.33
C ASN A 295 8.73 38.44 -27.18
N SER A 296 9.97 38.13 -26.86
CA SER A 296 10.65 38.69 -25.69
C SER A 296 12.16 38.62 -25.81
N ILE A 297 12.82 39.55 -25.14
CA ILE A 297 14.30 39.62 -25.03
C ILE A 297 14.64 39.71 -23.55
N LEU A 298 15.57 38.87 -23.09
CA LEU A 298 16.13 38.89 -21.75
C LEU A 298 17.60 39.33 -21.85
N PHE A 299 17.91 40.48 -21.28
CA PHE A 299 19.28 40.93 -21.12
C PHE A 299 19.87 40.42 -19.80
N THR A 300 21.08 39.86 -19.86
CA THR A 300 21.83 39.34 -18.72
C THR A 300 23.05 40.21 -18.45
N ASP A 301 23.68 40.03 -17.30
CA ASP A 301 24.86 40.73 -16.81
C ASP A 301 24.61 42.16 -16.28
N THR A 302 25.58 42.71 -15.55
CA THR A 302 25.46 44.04 -14.97
C THR A 302 25.78 45.13 -16.02
N ILE A 303 24.95 46.18 -16.03
CA ILE A 303 25.22 47.38 -16.84
C ILE A 303 26.39 48.11 -16.15
N SER A 304 27.56 48.10 -16.76
CA SER A 304 28.64 48.99 -16.34
C SER A 304 28.26 50.43 -16.66
N ALA A 305 28.46 51.35 -15.73
CA ALA A 305 28.04 52.77 -15.86
C ALA A 305 28.57 53.48 -17.11
N ASN A 306 29.63 52.98 -17.70
CA ASN A 306 30.30 53.57 -18.86
C ASN A 306 29.83 53.04 -20.23
N ASN A 307 28.88 52.09 -20.31
CA ASN A 307 28.46 51.47 -21.57
C ASN A 307 26.95 51.55 -21.78
N THR A 308 26.37 52.74 -21.87
CA THR A 308 25.02 52.91 -22.48
C THR A 308 25.15 52.71 -23.98
N ASN A 309 25.04 51.45 -24.41
CA ASN A 309 25.17 51.09 -25.81
C ASN A 309 24.01 51.71 -26.62
N TYR A 310 24.33 52.56 -27.57
CA TYR A 310 23.37 53.21 -28.47
C TYR A 310 22.36 52.21 -29.08
N PHE A 311 22.81 51.05 -29.47
CA PHE A 311 21.94 50.02 -30.03
C PHE A 311 20.99 49.40 -29.00
N PHE A 312 21.41 49.30 -27.75
CA PHE A 312 20.56 48.85 -26.64
C PHE A 312 19.37 49.79 -26.44
N LEU A 313 19.60 51.11 -26.42
CA LEU A 313 18.56 52.11 -26.30
C LEU A 313 17.63 52.10 -27.52
N LYS A 314 18.14 51.87 -28.73
CA LYS A 314 17.34 51.70 -29.94
C LYS A 314 16.45 50.44 -29.86
N ILE A 315 16.96 49.31 -29.35
CA ILE A 315 16.16 48.09 -29.15
C ILE A 315 15.03 48.36 -28.17
N ILE A 316 15.24 49.08 -27.07
CA ILE A 316 14.19 49.43 -26.12
C ILE A 316 13.10 50.28 -26.77
N LYS A 317 13.47 51.31 -27.56
CA LYS A 317 12.50 52.13 -28.31
C LYS A 317 11.70 51.29 -29.31
N PHE A 318 12.34 50.44 -30.09
CA PHE A 318 11.71 49.56 -31.07
C PHE A 318 10.80 48.51 -30.39
N ALA A 319 11.22 47.98 -29.27
CA ALA A 319 10.44 46.99 -28.52
C ALA A 319 9.11 47.56 -27.98
N LYS A 320 9.11 48.84 -27.59
CA LYS A 320 7.85 49.51 -27.21
C LYS A 320 6.87 49.61 -28.39
N ILE A 321 7.37 49.97 -29.57
CA ILE A 321 6.53 50.10 -30.80
C ILE A 321 6.04 48.73 -31.26
N LYS A 322 6.88 47.70 -31.25
CA LYS A 322 6.58 46.34 -31.75
C LYS A 322 5.97 45.42 -30.72
N LYS A 323 5.65 45.93 -29.50
CA LYS A 323 5.08 45.16 -28.38
C LYS A 323 5.94 43.93 -28.00
N ILE A 324 7.27 44.07 -28.00
CA ILE A 324 8.21 43.03 -27.54
C ILE A 324 8.43 43.21 -26.03
N THR A 325 8.31 42.13 -25.24
CA THR A 325 8.65 42.21 -23.80
C THR A 325 10.14 42.24 -23.60
N ILE A 326 10.63 43.20 -22.84
CA ILE A 326 12.05 43.30 -22.45
C ILE A 326 12.19 42.99 -20.96
N LEU A 327 13.08 42.08 -20.68
CA LEU A 327 13.43 41.60 -19.36
C LEU A 327 14.91 41.87 -19.10
N TYR A 328 15.25 42.08 -17.83
CA TYR A 328 16.61 42.30 -17.40
C TYR A 328 16.91 41.53 -16.12
N ILE A 329 18.11 40.93 -16.04
CA ILE A 329 18.60 40.23 -14.85
C ILE A 329 20.10 40.49 -14.68
N LYS A 330 20.57 40.69 -13.43
CA LYS A 330 21.97 40.93 -13.10
C LYS A 330 22.87 39.71 -13.20
N ASN A 331 22.28 38.50 -13.24
CA ASN A 331 23.01 37.24 -13.34
C ASN A 331 23.68 37.11 -14.71
N ASN A 332 24.81 36.39 -14.74
CA ASN A 332 25.47 36.07 -16.00
C ASN A 332 24.67 35.09 -16.85
N ILE A 333 24.98 35.02 -18.14
CA ILE A 333 24.25 34.21 -19.11
C ILE A 333 24.30 32.71 -18.78
N TYR A 334 25.39 32.22 -18.18
CA TYR A 334 25.57 30.81 -17.80
C TYR A 334 24.67 30.43 -16.59
N ASP A 335 24.56 31.30 -15.59
CA ASP A 335 23.68 31.13 -14.45
C ASP A 335 22.23 31.11 -14.89
N VAL A 336 21.86 32.00 -15.81
CA VAL A 336 20.51 32.04 -16.38
C VAL A 336 20.21 30.75 -17.16
N TYR A 337 21.21 30.25 -17.92
CA TYR A 337 21.11 29.00 -18.65
C TYR A 337 20.88 27.82 -17.70
N SER A 338 21.67 27.66 -16.65
CA SER A 338 21.54 26.58 -15.67
C SER A 338 20.18 26.60 -14.95
N LYS A 339 19.71 27.79 -14.56
CA LYS A 339 18.39 27.97 -13.97
C LYS A 339 17.28 27.60 -14.95
N LEU A 340 17.36 28.02 -16.20
CA LEU A 340 16.34 27.71 -17.21
C LEU A 340 16.31 26.24 -17.61
N GLN A 341 17.45 25.54 -17.59
CA GLN A 341 17.46 24.08 -17.76
C GLN A 341 16.67 23.38 -16.69
N ASN A 342 16.68 23.92 -15.49
CA ASN A 342 15.99 23.34 -14.33
C ASN A 342 14.53 23.80 -14.20
N ILE A 343 14.09 24.82 -14.94
CA ILE A 343 12.73 25.37 -14.85
C ILE A 343 11.65 24.30 -15.10
N TYR A 344 11.94 23.31 -15.94
CA TYR A 344 11.05 22.19 -16.23
C TYR A 344 11.22 20.99 -15.27
N LYS A 345 12.29 20.96 -14.46
CA LYS A 345 12.50 19.87 -13.50
C LYS A 345 11.72 20.09 -12.20
N TYR A 346 11.48 21.36 -11.81
CA TYR A 346 11.04 21.68 -10.45
C TYR A 346 9.65 22.29 -10.32
N SER A 347 8.94 22.62 -11.41
CA SER A 347 7.62 23.23 -11.25
C SER A 347 6.66 23.01 -12.42
N PHE A 348 5.56 22.34 -12.12
CA PHE A 348 4.42 22.29 -13.02
C PHE A 348 3.60 23.58 -12.86
N PRO A 349 3.29 24.33 -13.92
CA PRO A 349 2.59 25.62 -13.81
C PRO A 349 1.10 25.42 -13.51
N VAL A 350 0.78 25.24 -12.23
CA VAL A 350 -0.57 24.95 -11.70
C VAL A 350 -1.61 26.04 -12.08
N TYR A 351 -1.16 27.27 -12.29
CA TYR A 351 -2.04 28.41 -12.58
C TYR A 351 -2.25 28.66 -14.07
N ASP A 352 -1.62 27.89 -14.94
CA ASP A 352 -1.74 28.05 -16.38
C ASP A 352 -2.85 27.17 -16.96
N HIS A 353 -4.08 27.67 -16.94
CA HIS A 353 -5.27 26.97 -17.44
C HIS A 353 -5.11 26.47 -18.89
N LYS A 354 -4.56 27.32 -19.77
CA LYS A 354 -4.41 26.99 -21.19
C LYS A 354 -3.42 25.86 -21.41
N LEU A 355 -2.37 25.84 -20.61
CA LEU A 355 -1.37 24.78 -20.64
C LEU A 355 -1.96 23.45 -20.18
N ILE A 356 -2.64 23.44 -19.03
CA ILE A 356 -3.27 22.23 -18.48
C ILE A 356 -4.29 21.67 -19.47
N PHE A 357 -5.14 22.52 -20.03
CA PHE A 357 -6.12 22.11 -21.04
C PHE A 357 -5.44 21.51 -22.28
N ASN A 358 -4.38 22.12 -22.79
CA ASN A 358 -3.62 21.61 -23.93
C ASN A 358 -2.96 20.26 -23.64
N ILE A 359 -2.43 20.06 -22.43
CA ILE A 359 -1.86 18.78 -21.98
C ILE A 359 -2.93 17.68 -22.01
N ILE A 360 -4.05 17.95 -21.40
CA ILE A 360 -5.17 17.01 -21.33
C ILE A 360 -5.67 16.66 -22.74
N LYS A 361 -5.89 17.67 -23.58
CA LYS A 361 -6.31 17.50 -24.97
C LYS A 361 -5.30 16.70 -25.80
N TYR A 362 -4.01 16.83 -25.51
CA TYR A 362 -2.95 16.07 -26.17
C TYR A 362 -2.91 14.60 -25.74
N ILE A 363 -3.04 14.33 -24.44
CA ILE A 363 -2.90 12.99 -23.89
C ILE A 363 -4.16 12.15 -24.05
N SER A 364 -5.34 12.75 -23.91
CA SER A 364 -6.63 12.04 -23.92
C SER A 364 -6.83 11.10 -25.11
N PRO A 365 -6.46 11.45 -26.36
CA PRO A 365 -6.63 10.55 -27.51
C PRO A 365 -5.80 9.28 -27.49
N TYR A 366 -4.72 9.23 -26.68
CA TYR A 366 -3.89 8.05 -26.53
C TYR A 366 -4.44 7.05 -25.51
N ILE A 367 -5.35 7.47 -24.64
CA ILE A 367 -5.96 6.62 -23.62
C ILE A 367 -7.11 5.85 -24.27
N PRO A 368 -7.06 4.49 -24.29
CA PRO A 368 -8.13 3.70 -24.89
C PRO A 368 -9.50 4.00 -24.25
N GLU A 369 -10.54 4.13 -25.05
CA GLU A 369 -11.88 4.49 -24.57
C GLU A 369 -12.39 3.56 -23.48
N ASN A 370 -12.14 2.25 -23.59
CA ASN A 370 -12.60 1.25 -22.65
C ASN A 370 -11.59 0.94 -21.52
N PHE A 371 -10.56 1.78 -21.32
CA PHE A 371 -9.48 1.52 -20.37
C PHE A 371 -9.99 1.25 -18.96
N PHE A 372 -10.99 2.01 -18.48
CA PHE A 372 -11.56 1.85 -17.14
C PHE A 372 -12.82 0.97 -17.11
N LEU A 373 -13.44 0.66 -18.25
CA LEU A 373 -14.75 -0.02 -18.32
C LEU A 373 -14.66 -1.55 -18.39
N LYS A 374 -13.50 -2.12 -18.70
CA LYS A 374 -13.35 -3.58 -18.79
C LYS A 374 -13.72 -4.22 -17.45
N LYS A 375 -14.85 -4.95 -17.40
CA LYS A 375 -15.26 -5.77 -16.25
C LYS A 375 -14.47 -7.07 -16.28
N TYR A 376 -13.81 -7.39 -15.17
CA TYR A 376 -13.16 -8.69 -15.02
C TYR A 376 -14.15 -9.67 -14.39
N LYS A 377 -14.47 -10.75 -15.09
CA LYS A 377 -15.45 -11.76 -14.66
C LYS A 377 -15.03 -12.55 -13.40
N ASN A 378 -13.78 -12.55 -12.99
CA ASN A 378 -13.27 -13.38 -11.88
C ASN A 378 -12.42 -12.58 -10.89
N TYR A 379 -13.05 -11.68 -10.13
CA TYR A 379 -12.38 -10.95 -9.06
C TYR A 379 -12.23 -11.83 -7.81
N LYS A 380 -11.13 -12.54 -7.64
CA LYS A 380 -10.77 -13.15 -6.35
C LYS A 380 -10.26 -12.03 -5.43
N PHE A 381 -11.05 -11.64 -4.46
CA PHE A 381 -10.65 -10.66 -3.46
C PHE A 381 -9.73 -11.36 -2.44
N TYR A 382 -8.43 -11.13 -2.53
CA TYR A 382 -7.48 -11.57 -1.52
C TYR A 382 -7.29 -10.44 -0.50
N ILE A 383 -7.48 -10.77 0.78
CA ILE A 383 -7.19 -9.84 1.87
C ILE A 383 -5.69 -9.95 2.15
N SER A 384 -4.97 -8.84 2.02
CA SER A 384 -3.55 -8.82 2.39
C SER A 384 -3.37 -8.92 3.91
N PRO A 385 -2.23 -9.42 4.41
CA PRO A 385 -1.93 -9.45 5.85
C PRO A 385 -2.07 -8.09 6.54
N TYR A 386 -1.67 -7.02 5.89
CA TYR A 386 -1.80 -5.67 6.43
C TYR A 386 -3.26 -5.24 6.58
N ILE A 387 -4.08 -5.51 5.57
CA ILE A 387 -5.53 -5.23 5.64
C ILE A 387 -6.18 -6.09 6.72
N PHE A 388 -5.78 -7.34 6.85
CA PHE A 388 -6.30 -8.22 7.89
C PHE A 388 -5.97 -7.71 9.29
N LYS A 389 -4.71 -7.36 9.56
CA LYS A 389 -4.26 -6.77 10.82
C LYS A 389 -5.05 -5.50 11.17
N TYR A 390 -5.21 -4.60 10.19
CA TYR A 390 -5.99 -3.39 10.35
C TYR A 390 -7.46 -3.70 10.68
N ASN A 391 -8.09 -4.57 9.92
CA ASN A 391 -9.49 -4.94 10.13
C ASN A 391 -9.71 -5.65 11.48
N LEU A 392 -8.75 -6.46 11.92
CA LEU A 392 -8.78 -7.13 13.21
C LEU A 392 -8.84 -6.10 14.35
N ILE A 393 -7.94 -5.13 14.34
CA ILE A 393 -7.88 -4.04 15.33
C ILE A 393 -9.15 -3.19 15.26
N GLU A 394 -9.57 -2.74 14.09
CA GLU A 394 -10.77 -1.91 13.89
C GLU A 394 -12.07 -2.62 14.35
N GLN A 395 -12.16 -3.92 14.13
CA GLN A 395 -13.32 -4.69 14.60
C GLN A 395 -13.29 -4.87 16.11
N ALA A 396 -12.11 -5.10 16.70
CA ALA A 396 -11.98 -5.25 18.14
C ALA A 396 -12.32 -3.94 18.86
N SER A 397 -11.78 -2.80 18.41
CA SER A 397 -11.99 -1.47 19.02
C SER A 397 -13.47 -1.05 19.08
N LYS A 398 -14.28 -1.51 18.10
CA LYS A 398 -15.72 -1.22 18.08
C LYS A 398 -16.54 -1.99 19.12
N LEU A 399 -15.99 -3.10 19.64
CA LEU A 399 -16.72 -4.00 20.54
C LEU A 399 -16.56 -3.61 22.01
N LYS A 400 -15.55 -2.82 22.36
CA LYS A 400 -15.28 -2.32 23.72
C LYS A 400 -15.37 -3.43 24.78
N LYS A 401 -14.64 -4.54 24.57
CA LYS A 401 -14.65 -5.71 25.43
C LYS A 401 -13.53 -5.69 26.46
N THR A 402 -13.75 -6.35 27.59
CA THR A 402 -12.79 -6.46 28.68
C THR A 402 -12.06 -7.79 28.62
N ILE A 403 -10.73 -7.75 28.51
CA ILE A 403 -9.87 -8.94 28.42
C ILE A 403 -8.96 -9.00 29.64
N LEU A 404 -9.01 -10.16 30.31
CA LEU A 404 -8.21 -10.48 31.47
C LEU A 404 -6.86 -11.07 31.05
N LEU A 405 -5.80 -10.60 31.69
CA LEU A 405 -4.40 -11.01 31.46
C LEU A 405 -3.82 -11.53 32.78
N PRO A 406 -3.82 -12.87 33.03
CA PRO A 406 -3.43 -13.47 34.29
C PRO A 406 -1.95 -13.28 34.68
N GLU A 407 -1.09 -13.02 33.69
CA GLU A 407 0.37 -12.89 33.84
C GLU A 407 0.76 -11.38 33.85
N GLY A 408 0.11 -10.60 34.73
CA GLY A 408 0.20 -9.14 34.74
C GLY A 408 1.58 -8.56 35.11
N ASP A 409 2.52 -9.36 35.60
CA ASP A 409 3.90 -8.95 35.90
C ASP A 409 4.91 -9.32 34.78
N GLU A 410 4.42 -9.92 33.68
CA GLU A 410 5.25 -10.24 32.51
C GLU A 410 5.37 -9.01 31.59
N ILE A 411 6.61 -8.65 31.25
CA ILE A 411 6.91 -7.39 30.53
C ILE A 411 6.21 -7.27 29.17
N ARG A 412 6.14 -8.34 28.38
CA ARG A 412 5.49 -8.34 27.07
C ARG A 412 3.97 -8.17 27.18
N ILE A 413 3.38 -8.74 28.24
CA ILE A 413 1.95 -8.58 28.56
C ILE A 413 1.67 -7.12 28.94
N LEU A 414 2.51 -6.50 29.78
CA LEU A 414 2.39 -5.09 30.15
C LEU A 414 2.50 -4.16 28.94
N GLN A 415 3.48 -4.40 28.07
CA GLN A 415 3.66 -3.64 26.83
C GLN A 415 2.43 -3.78 25.91
N ALA A 416 1.93 -5.00 25.72
CA ALA A 416 0.76 -5.26 24.91
C ALA A 416 -0.51 -4.61 25.48
N ALA A 417 -0.73 -4.70 26.81
CA ALA A 417 -1.85 -4.07 27.49
C ALA A 417 -1.82 -2.55 27.36
N SER A 418 -0.65 -1.93 27.54
CA SER A 418 -0.46 -0.48 27.34
C SER A 418 -0.83 -0.06 25.92
N ILE A 419 -0.38 -0.77 24.90
CA ILE A 419 -0.70 -0.48 23.49
C ILE A 419 -2.18 -0.72 23.19
N CYS A 420 -2.77 -1.80 23.72
CA CYS A 420 -4.19 -2.10 23.55
C CYS A 420 -5.10 -1.04 24.15
N SER A 421 -4.75 -0.54 25.33
CA SER A 421 -5.47 0.56 25.99
C SER A 421 -5.36 1.86 25.20
N GLN A 422 -4.12 2.28 24.83
CA GLN A 422 -3.88 3.50 24.04
C GLN A 422 -4.61 3.50 22.69
N LYS A 423 -4.70 2.34 22.04
CA LYS A 423 -5.39 2.19 20.76
C LYS A 423 -6.86 1.81 20.89
N ASN A 424 -7.39 1.75 22.10
CA ASN A 424 -8.77 1.33 22.40
C ASN A 424 -9.14 -0.03 21.78
N ILE A 425 -8.20 -1.00 21.73
CA ILE A 425 -8.42 -2.32 21.16
C ILE A 425 -9.29 -3.17 22.11
N ALA A 426 -8.97 -3.11 23.41
CA ALA A 426 -9.68 -3.79 24.50
C ALA A 426 -9.48 -3.04 25.80
N ASN A 427 -10.41 -3.18 26.73
CA ASN A 427 -10.18 -2.84 28.13
C ASN A 427 -9.38 -3.98 28.75
N CYS A 428 -8.11 -3.73 29.09
CA CYS A 428 -7.26 -4.76 29.68
C CYS A 428 -7.33 -4.73 31.22
N VAL A 429 -7.47 -5.94 31.81
CA VAL A 429 -7.40 -6.15 33.25
C VAL A 429 -6.18 -7.04 33.54
N LEU A 430 -5.29 -6.59 34.42
CA LEU A 430 -4.08 -7.31 34.79
C LEU A 430 -4.27 -7.94 36.16
N LEU A 431 -3.94 -9.23 36.31
CA LEU A 431 -3.81 -9.87 37.62
C LEU A 431 -2.39 -9.80 38.11
N GLY A 432 -2.19 -9.28 39.33
CA GLY A 432 -0.89 -9.24 39.98
C GLY A 432 -0.79 -8.15 41.03
N LYS A 433 0.33 -8.16 41.76
CA LYS A 433 0.58 -7.16 42.82
C LYS A 433 0.87 -5.79 42.22
N LYS A 434 0.01 -4.80 42.55
CA LYS A 434 0.08 -3.43 42.02
C LYS A 434 1.49 -2.84 42.11
N ASN A 435 2.15 -2.96 43.26
CA ASN A 435 3.49 -2.41 43.46
C ASN A 435 4.53 -3.01 42.50
N LYS A 436 4.45 -4.32 42.20
CA LYS A 436 5.35 -4.99 41.27
C LYS A 436 5.11 -4.50 39.84
N ILE A 437 3.85 -4.46 39.44
CA ILE A 437 3.44 -4.01 38.08
C ILE A 437 3.86 -2.56 37.84
N TYR A 438 3.60 -1.65 38.78
CA TYR A 438 4.00 -0.24 38.63
C TYR A 438 5.53 -0.06 38.58
N LYS A 439 6.31 -0.86 39.36
CA LYS A 439 7.78 -0.83 39.30
C LYS A 439 8.27 -1.21 37.89
N ILE A 440 7.74 -2.29 37.31
CA ILE A 440 8.10 -2.72 35.94
C ILE A 440 7.69 -1.65 34.93
N ALA A 441 6.48 -1.15 35.02
CA ALA A 441 5.98 -0.11 34.12
C ALA A 441 6.86 1.16 34.13
N LYS A 442 7.34 1.57 35.31
CA LYS A 442 8.25 2.72 35.45
C LYS A 442 9.61 2.47 34.79
N ILE A 443 10.17 1.27 34.94
CA ILE A 443 11.47 0.90 34.31
C ILE A 443 11.38 0.98 32.78
N TYR A 444 10.27 0.54 32.21
CA TYR A 444 10.09 0.48 30.76
C TYR A 444 9.27 1.65 30.18
N ASN A 445 9.01 2.69 30.97
CA ASN A 445 8.23 3.88 30.58
C ASN A 445 6.86 3.55 29.96
N LEU A 446 6.15 2.57 30.55
CA LEU A 446 4.83 2.15 30.07
C LEU A 446 3.72 3.01 30.68
N ASN A 447 2.78 3.42 29.82
CA ASN A 447 1.58 4.08 30.29
C ASN A 447 0.49 3.05 30.62
N LEU A 448 0.10 2.96 31.89
CA LEU A 448 -0.96 2.07 32.38
C LEU A 448 -2.27 2.81 32.68
N THR A 449 -2.47 4.02 32.19
CA THR A 449 -3.74 4.75 32.30
C THR A 449 -4.86 3.92 31.64
N ASN A 450 -6.01 3.82 32.32
CA ASN A 450 -7.18 3.03 31.89
C ASN A 450 -6.92 1.51 31.82
N ILE A 451 -5.98 0.99 32.61
CA ILE A 451 -5.76 -0.43 32.81
C ILE A 451 -6.04 -0.78 34.26
N ASP A 452 -7.00 -1.67 34.49
CA ASP A 452 -7.34 -2.15 35.83
C ASP A 452 -6.32 -3.18 36.29
N ILE A 453 -5.80 -3.00 37.51
CA ILE A 453 -4.88 -3.93 38.14
C ILE A 453 -5.56 -4.51 39.38
N ILE A 454 -5.77 -5.82 39.38
CA ILE A 454 -6.42 -6.55 40.45
C ILE A 454 -5.38 -7.43 41.15
N ASP A 455 -5.27 -7.25 42.48
CA ASP A 455 -4.44 -8.15 43.29
C ASP A 455 -5.24 -9.45 43.53
N PRO A 456 -4.74 -10.61 43.02
CA PRO A 456 -5.45 -11.85 43.13
C PRO A 456 -5.64 -12.30 44.59
N ASP A 457 -4.72 -11.93 45.48
CA ASP A 457 -4.77 -12.35 46.88
C ASP A 457 -5.97 -11.72 47.63
N LEU A 458 -6.46 -10.56 47.18
CA LEU A 458 -7.60 -9.87 47.78
C LEU A 458 -8.98 -10.40 47.33
N ILE A 459 -9.05 -11.16 46.25
CA ILE A 459 -10.33 -11.55 45.67
C ILE A 459 -10.59 -13.06 45.63
N ARG A 460 -9.58 -13.90 45.90
CA ARG A 460 -9.68 -15.38 45.77
C ARG A 460 -10.79 -15.97 46.59
N ASP A 461 -10.99 -15.50 47.82
CA ASP A 461 -11.96 -16.05 48.75
C ASP A 461 -13.40 -15.93 48.24
N ASN A 462 -13.69 -14.87 47.44
CA ASN A 462 -15.02 -14.65 46.84
C ASN A 462 -15.43 -15.72 45.82
N TYR A 463 -14.50 -16.59 45.43
CA TYR A 463 -14.74 -17.64 44.42
C TYR A 463 -14.74 -19.05 44.98
N ILE A 464 -14.46 -19.24 46.27
CA ILE A 464 -14.36 -20.59 46.89
C ILE A 464 -15.66 -21.34 46.71
N GLU A 465 -16.75 -20.81 47.25
CA GLU A 465 -18.10 -21.46 47.18
C GLU A 465 -18.54 -21.65 45.74
N LYS A 466 -18.33 -20.65 44.89
CA LYS A 466 -18.69 -20.70 43.47
C LYS A 466 -17.95 -21.80 42.72
N LEU A 467 -16.65 -22.00 43.01
CA LEU A 467 -15.83 -23.06 42.42
C LEU A 467 -16.31 -24.45 42.89
N MET A 468 -16.60 -24.57 44.19
CA MET A 468 -17.17 -25.82 44.77
C MET A 468 -18.51 -26.16 44.10
N TYR A 469 -19.41 -25.20 43.90
CA TYR A 469 -20.67 -25.39 43.21
C TYR A 469 -20.47 -25.84 41.76
N ILE A 470 -19.64 -25.21 40.97
CA ILE A 470 -19.37 -25.56 39.58
C ILE A 470 -18.81 -26.98 39.47
N ARG A 471 -17.97 -27.39 40.41
CA ARG A 471 -17.28 -28.70 40.44
C ARG A 471 -17.88 -29.68 41.43
N LYS A 472 -19.14 -29.51 41.83
CA LYS A 472 -19.86 -30.37 42.78
C LYS A 472 -19.79 -31.87 42.41
N HIS A 473 -19.83 -32.19 41.11
CA HIS A 473 -19.72 -33.55 40.59
C HIS A 473 -18.34 -34.20 40.82
N LYS A 474 -17.33 -33.47 41.25
CA LYS A 474 -15.98 -33.96 41.59
C LYS A 474 -15.70 -33.98 43.10
N LEU A 475 -16.76 -33.75 43.90
CA LEU A 475 -16.67 -33.70 45.39
C LEU A 475 -15.53 -32.80 45.88
N LEU A 476 -15.44 -31.62 45.30
CA LEU A 476 -14.41 -30.65 45.65
C LEU A 476 -14.68 -30.09 47.05
N ASN A 477 -13.75 -30.29 48.00
CA ASN A 477 -13.82 -29.69 49.33
C ASN A 477 -13.21 -28.28 49.33
N GLU A 478 -13.46 -27.52 50.42
CA GLU A 478 -13.02 -26.11 50.54
C GLU A 478 -11.48 -25.97 50.49
N VAL A 479 -10.75 -26.84 51.19
CA VAL A 479 -9.27 -26.82 51.21
C VAL A 479 -8.70 -26.99 49.80
N LYS A 480 -9.23 -27.92 49.01
CA LYS A 480 -8.82 -28.09 47.61
C LYS A 480 -9.26 -26.91 46.70
N ALA A 481 -10.42 -26.29 47.00
CA ALA A 481 -10.88 -25.13 46.26
C ALA A 481 -9.92 -23.93 46.49
N ILE A 482 -9.52 -23.66 47.74
CA ILE A 482 -8.53 -22.65 48.10
C ILE A 482 -7.20 -22.92 47.39
N GLN A 483 -6.74 -24.19 47.40
CA GLN A 483 -5.48 -24.55 46.75
C GLN A 483 -5.53 -24.34 45.23
N LEU A 484 -6.64 -24.70 44.60
CA LEU A 484 -6.81 -24.48 43.15
C LEU A 484 -6.86 -22.98 42.79
N LEU A 485 -7.52 -22.16 43.61
CA LEU A 485 -7.62 -20.71 43.38
C LEU A 485 -6.31 -19.95 43.54
N LYS A 486 -5.27 -20.58 44.11
CA LYS A 486 -3.89 -20.02 44.09
C LYS A 486 -3.35 -19.88 42.68
N ASP A 487 -3.83 -20.70 41.75
CA ASP A 487 -3.51 -20.54 40.31
C ASP A 487 -4.30 -19.39 39.72
N ASN A 488 -3.61 -18.37 39.23
CA ASN A 488 -4.23 -17.21 38.59
C ASN A 488 -5.05 -17.58 37.36
N MET A 489 -4.75 -18.67 36.67
CA MET A 489 -5.54 -19.12 35.53
C MET A 489 -6.90 -19.71 35.95
N VAL A 490 -6.93 -20.43 37.07
CA VAL A 490 -8.18 -20.92 37.67
C VAL A 490 -9.06 -19.74 38.12
N LEU A 491 -8.45 -18.77 38.83
CA LEU A 491 -9.14 -17.54 39.26
C LEU A 491 -9.69 -16.78 38.04
N SER A 492 -8.90 -16.61 36.97
CA SER A 492 -9.32 -15.96 35.73
C SER A 492 -10.50 -16.67 35.08
N ALA A 493 -10.45 -18.00 35.03
CA ALA A 493 -11.55 -18.79 34.48
C ALA A 493 -12.86 -18.62 35.33
N MET A 494 -12.75 -18.44 36.64
CA MET A 494 -13.89 -18.12 37.50
C MET A 494 -14.44 -16.73 37.21
N MET A 495 -13.61 -15.71 37.10
CA MET A 495 -14.02 -14.34 36.71
C MET A 495 -14.74 -14.32 35.35
N LEU A 496 -14.20 -15.04 34.37
CA LEU A 496 -14.84 -15.19 33.05
C LEU A 496 -16.19 -15.91 33.15
N LYS A 497 -16.28 -16.97 33.95
CA LYS A 497 -17.53 -17.71 34.17
C LYS A 497 -18.62 -16.84 34.80
N GLN A 498 -18.24 -15.96 35.70
CA GLN A 498 -19.12 -14.97 36.35
C GLN A 498 -19.46 -13.77 35.44
N LYS A 499 -18.90 -13.70 34.23
CA LYS A 499 -19.07 -12.61 33.28
C LYS A 499 -18.52 -11.25 33.75
N GLU A 500 -17.57 -11.25 34.67
CA GLU A 500 -16.85 -10.04 35.11
C GLU A 500 -15.89 -9.54 34.05
N VAL A 501 -15.43 -10.44 33.18
CA VAL A 501 -14.63 -10.17 31.99
C VAL A 501 -15.20 -10.91 30.77
N ASP A 502 -14.85 -10.46 29.57
CA ASP A 502 -15.38 -11.04 28.33
C ASP A 502 -14.49 -12.13 27.71
N GLY A 503 -13.20 -12.15 28.06
CA GLY A 503 -12.25 -13.12 27.54
C GLY A 503 -10.94 -13.13 28.33
N ILE A 504 -10.12 -14.15 28.08
CA ILE A 504 -8.81 -14.35 28.73
C ILE A 504 -7.74 -14.56 27.66
N VAL A 505 -6.55 -13.97 27.87
CA VAL A 505 -5.33 -14.27 27.11
C VAL A 505 -4.21 -14.56 28.11
N SER A 506 -3.60 -15.76 28.03
CA SER A 506 -2.53 -16.21 28.92
C SER A 506 -1.56 -17.13 28.18
N GLY A 507 -0.44 -17.50 28.76
CA GLY A 507 0.52 -18.46 28.20
C GLY A 507 1.89 -17.89 27.86
N ALA A 508 2.16 -16.63 28.20
CA ALA A 508 3.45 -16.02 27.95
C ALA A 508 4.59 -16.65 28.80
N ASN A 509 4.25 -17.04 30.04
CA ASN A 509 5.18 -17.69 30.99
C ASN A 509 4.75 -19.10 31.39
N THR A 510 3.49 -19.51 31.07
CA THR A 510 2.94 -20.80 31.46
C THR A 510 2.93 -21.79 30.29
N THR A 511 2.64 -23.06 30.59
CA THR A 511 2.46 -24.08 29.53
C THR A 511 1.04 -24.06 29.02
N THR A 512 0.86 -24.44 27.75
CA THR A 512 -0.46 -24.59 27.11
C THR A 512 -1.40 -25.49 27.96
N ALA A 513 -0.88 -26.56 28.58
CA ALA A 513 -1.67 -27.42 29.45
C ALA A 513 -2.24 -26.67 30.67
N ASN A 514 -1.47 -25.76 31.27
CA ASN A 514 -1.89 -24.98 32.43
C ASN A 514 -2.95 -23.93 32.05
N THR A 515 -2.92 -23.38 30.85
CA THR A 515 -3.93 -22.47 30.33
C THR A 515 -5.24 -23.23 30.01
N ILE A 516 -5.14 -24.39 29.36
CA ILE A 516 -6.31 -25.12 28.83
C ILE A 516 -7.05 -25.94 29.92
N LYS A 517 -6.34 -26.52 30.88
CA LYS A 517 -6.97 -27.35 31.91
C LYS A 517 -8.03 -26.60 32.73
N PRO A 518 -7.80 -25.38 33.27
CA PRO A 518 -8.86 -24.60 33.92
C PRO A 518 -10.00 -24.22 32.96
N ALA A 519 -9.68 -23.89 31.72
CA ALA A 519 -10.69 -23.57 30.68
C ALA A 519 -11.66 -24.75 30.48
N LEU A 520 -11.13 -25.96 30.29
CA LEU A 520 -11.96 -27.18 30.15
C LEU A 520 -12.80 -27.50 31.40
N GLN A 521 -12.24 -27.29 32.59
CA GLN A 521 -12.86 -27.66 33.84
C GLN A 521 -13.98 -26.70 34.27
N ILE A 522 -13.87 -25.41 33.97
CA ILE A 522 -14.76 -24.35 34.46
C ILE A 522 -15.68 -23.83 33.34
N ILE A 523 -15.10 -23.53 32.17
CA ILE A 523 -15.85 -22.91 31.06
C ILE A 523 -16.57 -23.97 30.23
N LYS A 524 -15.94 -25.13 30.02
CA LYS A 524 -16.43 -26.28 29.24
C LYS A 524 -16.55 -25.95 27.71
N ASN A 525 -16.71 -27.02 26.94
CA ASN A 525 -16.94 -26.92 25.50
C ASN A 525 -18.41 -26.53 25.19
N LEU A 526 -18.63 -26.07 23.96
CA LEU A 526 -19.97 -25.88 23.42
C LEU A 526 -20.68 -27.24 23.33
N PRO A 527 -21.98 -27.35 23.67
CA PRO A 527 -22.71 -28.64 23.72
C PRO A 527 -22.70 -29.43 22.41
N ARG A 528 -22.61 -28.75 21.28
CA ARG A 528 -22.59 -29.33 19.93
C ARG A 528 -21.23 -29.93 19.51
N PHE A 529 -20.18 -29.74 20.29
CA PHE A 529 -18.83 -30.27 20.02
C PHE A 529 -18.34 -31.17 21.15
N SER A 530 -17.75 -32.30 20.78
CA SER A 530 -17.19 -33.25 21.73
C SER A 530 -15.80 -32.83 22.24
N ILE A 531 -15.09 -32.04 21.46
CA ILE A 531 -13.73 -31.57 21.75
C ILE A 531 -13.57 -30.06 21.58
N ILE A 532 -12.55 -29.54 22.24
CA ILE A 532 -11.97 -28.21 21.95
C ILE A 532 -10.78 -28.42 21.00
N SER A 533 -10.60 -27.52 20.05
CA SER A 533 -9.44 -27.48 19.17
C SER A 533 -8.80 -26.10 19.11
N SER A 534 -7.77 -25.95 18.32
CA SER A 534 -7.08 -24.67 18.14
C SER A 534 -6.86 -24.35 16.67
N ILE A 535 -6.72 -23.06 16.38
CA ILE A 535 -6.17 -22.61 15.10
C ILE A 535 -5.07 -21.59 15.28
N PHE A 536 -4.21 -21.53 14.26
CA PHE A 536 -3.33 -20.37 14.00
C PHE A 536 -3.76 -19.68 12.71
N ILE A 537 -3.85 -18.35 12.74
CA ILE A 537 -4.02 -17.53 11.55
C ILE A 537 -2.63 -17.12 11.08
N MET A 538 -2.18 -17.70 9.97
CA MET A 538 -0.87 -17.52 9.39
C MET A 538 -0.91 -16.36 8.38
N LEU A 539 -0.22 -15.27 8.66
CA LEU A 539 -0.18 -14.09 7.81
C LEU A 539 1.00 -14.17 6.83
N LEU A 540 0.84 -15.00 5.80
CA LEU A 540 1.86 -15.17 4.75
C LEU A 540 1.96 -13.91 3.88
N SER A 541 3.10 -13.69 3.24
CA SER A 541 3.32 -12.50 2.38
C SER A 541 2.24 -12.27 1.31
N LYS A 542 1.62 -13.34 0.84
CA LYS A 542 0.61 -13.29 -0.26
C LYS A 542 -0.81 -13.62 0.17
N ASN A 543 -1.00 -14.41 1.21
CA ASN A 543 -2.31 -14.97 1.61
C ASN A 543 -2.39 -15.09 3.13
N ILE A 544 -3.61 -15.30 3.60
CA ILE A 544 -3.92 -15.67 4.98
C ILE A 544 -4.39 -17.09 4.98
N LEU A 545 -3.76 -17.94 5.77
CA LEU A 545 -4.16 -19.33 5.95
C LEU A 545 -4.54 -19.59 7.40
N ILE A 546 -5.53 -20.43 7.61
CA ILE A 546 -5.88 -20.99 8.92
C ILE A 546 -5.28 -22.38 9.01
N TYR A 547 -4.51 -22.65 10.06
CA TYR A 547 -3.95 -23.95 10.38
C TYR A 547 -4.62 -24.52 11.62
N GLY A 548 -5.19 -25.70 11.54
CA GLY A 548 -5.88 -26.39 12.64
C GLY A 548 -5.72 -27.92 12.55
N ASP A 549 -5.68 -28.67 13.65
CA ASP A 549 -5.32 -28.29 15.00
C ASP A 549 -3.81 -28.31 15.17
N CYS A 550 -3.27 -27.32 15.89
CA CYS A 550 -1.82 -27.19 16.05
C CYS A 550 -1.36 -27.15 17.52
N ALA A 551 -2.29 -27.23 18.51
CA ALA A 551 -1.90 -27.05 19.92
C ALA A 551 -2.62 -27.94 20.92
N ILE A 552 -3.74 -28.62 20.57
CA ILE A 552 -4.62 -29.23 21.57
C ILE A 552 -4.70 -30.76 21.46
N ASN A 553 -5.08 -31.30 20.32
CA ASN A 553 -5.42 -32.71 20.19
C ASN A 553 -4.27 -33.53 19.62
N PRO A 554 -3.62 -34.41 20.41
CA PRO A 554 -2.44 -35.16 19.94
C PRO A 554 -2.76 -36.05 18.74
N ASN A 555 -3.80 -36.88 18.82
CA ASN A 555 -4.20 -37.77 17.75
C ASN A 555 -5.75 -37.85 17.67
N PRO A 556 -6.41 -36.91 16.98
CA PRO A 556 -7.88 -36.95 16.84
C PRO A 556 -8.31 -38.11 15.97
N ASN A 557 -9.40 -38.79 16.35
CA ASN A 557 -10.06 -39.77 15.50
C ASN A 557 -10.82 -39.08 14.35
N TYR A 558 -11.33 -39.84 13.38
CA TYR A 558 -11.98 -39.25 12.20
C TYR A 558 -13.21 -38.37 12.52
N LYS A 559 -13.96 -38.65 13.60
CA LYS A 559 -15.10 -37.82 14.04
C LYS A 559 -14.59 -36.49 14.63
N GLN A 560 -13.59 -36.57 15.50
CA GLN A 560 -12.95 -35.41 16.08
C GLN A 560 -12.27 -34.54 15.03
N LEU A 561 -11.60 -35.15 14.05
CA LEU A 561 -10.98 -34.43 12.94
C LEU A 561 -12.00 -33.69 12.06
N ALA A 562 -13.21 -34.30 11.89
CA ALA A 562 -14.32 -33.62 11.23
C ALA A 562 -14.83 -32.42 12.05
N GLU A 563 -14.91 -32.54 13.38
CA GLU A 563 -15.28 -31.43 14.27
C GLU A 563 -14.26 -30.28 14.18
N ILE A 564 -12.95 -30.56 14.16
CA ILE A 564 -11.90 -29.57 14.00
C ILE A 564 -12.10 -28.77 12.69
N ALA A 565 -12.43 -29.46 11.60
CA ALA A 565 -12.68 -28.79 10.32
C ALA A 565 -13.92 -27.87 10.40
N ILE A 566 -15.01 -28.30 11.02
CA ILE A 566 -16.24 -27.51 11.20
C ILE A 566 -15.96 -26.29 12.10
N GLN A 567 -15.31 -26.50 13.24
CA GLN A 567 -14.93 -25.41 14.15
C GLN A 567 -14.04 -24.35 13.43
N SER A 568 -13.09 -24.80 12.63
CA SER A 568 -12.20 -23.90 11.85
C SER A 568 -12.98 -23.11 10.79
N TRP A 569 -13.98 -23.73 10.16
CA TRP A 569 -14.87 -23.05 9.23
C TRP A 569 -15.74 -21.99 9.94
N GLU A 570 -16.32 -22.30 11.09
CA GLU A 570 -17.11 -21.34 11.86
C GLU A 570 -16.25 -20.17 12.31
N THR A 571 -15.04 -20.45 12.80
CA THR A 571 -14.10 -19.42 13.25
C THR A 571 -13.64 -18.54 12.09
N SER A 572 -13.42 -19.10 10.89
CA SER A 572 -13.04 -18.32 9.71
C SER A 572 -14.04 -17.23 9.34
N LYS A 573 -15.33 -17.48 9.57
CA LYS A 573 -16.40 -16.50 9.32
C LYS A 573 -16.35 -15.31 10.27
N ILE A 574 -15.96 -15.54 11.54
CA ILE A 574 -15.87 -14.49 12.56
C ILE A 574 -14.77 -13.50 12.19
N PHE A 575 -13.67 -14.01 11.64
CA PHE A 575 -12.55 -13.20 11.17
C PHE A 575 -12.73 -12.66 9.74
N ASN A 576 -13.94 -12.80 9.16
CA ASN A 576 -14.27 -12.34 7.80
C ASN A 576 -13.31 -12.89 6.73
N ILE A 577 -12.86 -14.14 6.88
CA ILE A 577 -12.10 -14.84 5.84
C ILE A 577 -13.07 -15.28 4.76
N ASN A 578 -12.98 -14.62 3.60
CA ASN A 578 -13.90 -14.83 2.50
C ASN A 578 -13.71 -16.19 1.81
N SER A 579 -14.81 -16.79 1.39
CA SER A 579 -14.82 -18.05 0.62
C SER A 579 -13.97 -19.15 1.26
N PRO A 580 -14.28 -19.60 2.49
CA PRO A 580 -13.49 -20.61 3.18
C PRO A 580 -13.46 -21.91 2.39
N LYS A 581 -12.24 -22.45 2.14
CA LYS A 581 -11.97 -23.70 1.44
C LYS A 581 -11.05 -24.54 2.32
N ILE A 582 -11.56 -25.70 2.74
CA ILE A 582 -10.91 -26.56 3.70
C ILE A 582 -10.17 -27.69 3.00
N ALA A 583 -8.87 -27.81 3.21
CA ALA A 583 -8.08 -28.96 2.82
C ALA A 583 -7.80 -29.85 4.04
N MET A 584 -8.18 -31.10 3.96
CA MET A 584 -7.85 -32.12 4.95
C MET A 584 -6.53 -32.77 4.55
N ILE A 585 -5.46 -32.49 5.32
CA ILE A 585 -4.09 -32.81 4.94
C ILE A 585 -3.73 -34.27 5.23
N SER A 586 -2.99 -34.82 4.27
CA SER A 586 -2.38 -36.15 4.37
C SER A 586 -1.10 -36.18 3.52
N TYR A 587 -0.26 -37.20 3.69
CA TYR A 587 0.84 -37.50 2.76
C TYR A 587 0.36 -38.02 1.39
N ALA A 588 -0.94 -38.29 1.24
CA ALA A 588 -1.57 -38.75 0.01
C ALA A 588 -2.55 -37.71 -0.56
N THR A 589 -2.72 -37.70 -1.89
CA THR A 589 -3.76 -36.96 -2.60
C THR A 589 -4.76 -37.92 -3.21
N GLY A 590 -6.04 -37.83 -2.83
CA GLY A 590 -7.08 -38.73 -3.36
C GLY A 590 -6.80 -40.20 -3.04
N ASN A 591 -6.59 -41.00 -4.06
CA ASN A 591 -6.33 -42.44 -3.99
C ASN A 591 -4.86 -42.83 -4.22
N SER A 592 -3.93 -41.87 -4.16
CA SER A 592 -2.51 -42.12 -4.47
C SER A 592 -1.82 -43.06 -3.48
N SER A 593 -2.38 -43.25 -2.28
CA SER A 593 -1.84 -44.16 -1.25
C SER A 593 -2.98 -44.74 -0.38
N LYS A 594 -2.70 -45.88 0.24
CA LYS A 594 -3.55 -46.54 1.21
C LYS A 594 -2.84 -46.53 2.57
N GLY A 595 -3.61 -46.50 3.67
CA GLY A 595 -3.11 -46.54 5.02
C GLY A 595 -4.11 -46.02 6.03
N ILE A 596 -3.96 -46.39 7.30
CA ILE A 596 -4.90 -46.06 8.39
C ILE A 596 -5.01 -44.52 8.51
N GLU A 597 -3.92 -43.80 8.42
CA GLU A 597 -3.92 -42.33 8.52
C GLU A 597 -4.61 -41.66 7.34
N VAL A 598 -4.43 -42.19 6.12
CA VAL A 598 -5.13 -41.71 4.91
C VAL A 598 -6.63 -41.96 5.02
N GLU A 599 -7.01 -43.15 5.50
CA GLU A 599 -8.42 -43.53 5.68
C GLU A 599 -9.11 -42.70 6.78
N LYS A 600 -8.40 -42.37 7.86
CA LYS A 600 -8.90 -41.45 8.89
C LYS A 600 -9.30 -40.10 8.26
N VAL A 601 -8.41 -39.52 7.45
CA VAL A 601 -8.68 -38.25 6.78
C VAL A 601 -9.82 -38.35 5.77
N ARG A 602 -9.87 -39.46 4.97
CA ARG A 602 -10.92 -39.70 3.98
C ARG A 602 -12.32 -39.80 4.67
N ARG A 603 -12.40 -40.54 5.77
CA ARG A 603 -13.65 -40.68 6.55
C ARG A 603 -14.08 -39.36 7.15
N ALA A 604 -13.18 -38.60 7.72
CA ALA A 604 -13.45 -37.26 8.25
C ALA A 604 -13.99 -36.33 7.16
N THR A 605 -13.35 -36.29 5.99
CA THR A 605 -13.80 -35.49 4.85
C THR A 605 -15.20 -35.86 4.39
N LYS A 606 -15.48 -37.17 4.23
CA LYS A 606 -16.80 -37.69 3.82
C LYS A 606 -17.88 -37.32 4.85
N LEU A 607 -17.55 -37.40 6.14
CA LEU A 607 -18.50 -37.07 7.23
C LEU A 607 -18.90 -35.59 7.18
N VAL A 608 -17.93 -34.69 6.94
CA VAL A 608 -18.21 -33.24 6.81
C VAL A 608 -19.02 -32.95 5.54
N LYS A 609 -18.66 -33.53 4.38
CA LYS A 609 -19.39 -33.37 3.12
C LYS A 609 -20.86 -33.81 3.25
N ASN A 610 -21.11 -34.92 3.95
CA ASN A 610 -22.48 -35.41 4.18
C ASN A 610 -23.29 -34.50 5.11
N LYS A 611 -22.64 -33.96 6.17
CA LYS A 611 -23.31 -33.11 7.14
C LYS A 611 -23.53 -31.67 6.64
N PHE A 612 -22.62 -31.17 5.80
CA PHE A 612 -22.63 -29.81 5.25
C PHE A 612 -22.32 -29.83 3.73
N PRO A 613 -23.27 -30.20 2.87
CA PRO A 613 -23.03 -30.36 1.42
C PRO A 613 -22.55 -29.08 0.70
N THR A 614 -22.88 -27.90 1.22
CA THR A 614 -22.49 -26.61 0.65
C THR A 614 -21.10 -26.18 1.09
N LEU A 615 -20.47 -26.89 2.01
CA LEU A 615 -19.15 -26.52 2.53
C LEU A 615 -18.05 -26.97 1.57
N MET A 616 -17.20 -26.05 1.17
CA MET A 616 -16.06 -26.35 0.30
C MET A 616 -14.95 -27.05 1.09
N ILE A 617 -14.97 -28.37 1.12
CA ILE A 617 -13.99 -29.23 1.79
C ILE A 617 -13.53 -30.33 0.86
N ASP A 618 -12.23 -30.65 0.88
CA ASP A 618 -11.71 -31.81 0.17
C ASP A 618 -10.49 -32.41 0.90
N GLY A 619 -10.27 -33.70 0.65
CA GLY A 619 -9.20 -34.50 1.25
C GLY A 619 -9.44 -36.01 1.10
N PRO A 620 -8.33 -36.77 1.24
CA PRO A 620 -6.98 -36.38 1.62
C PRO A 620 -6.27 -35.57 0.52
N LEU A 621 -5.52 -34.53 0.91
CA LEU A 621 -4.70 -33.71 0.02
C LEU A 621 -3.29 -33.55 0.61
N GLN A 622 -2.27 -33.63 -0.25
CA GLN A 622 -0.94 -33.19 0.13
C GLN A 622 -0.90 -31.66 0.26
N TYR A 623 -0.01 -31.16 1.12
CA TYR A 623 0.06 -29.72 1.41
C TYR A 623 0.31 -28.86 0.14
N ASP A 624 1.26 -29.27 -0.72
CA ASP A 624 1.54 -28.60 -1.99
C ASP A 624 0.34 -28.59 -2.94
N ALA A 625 -0.39 -29.71 -3.00
CA ALA A 625 -1.61 -29.81 -3.80
C ALA A 625 -2.76 -28.96 -3.22
N ALA A 626 -2.80 -28.75 -1.91
CA ALA A 626 -3.82 -27.91 -1.27
C ALA A 626 -3.62 -26.42 -1.57
N VAL A 627 -2.36 -25.91 -1.59
CA VAL A 627 -2.09 -24.47 -1.61
C VAL A 627 -1.54 -23.93 -2.95
N ILE A 628 -1.00 -24.79 -3.82
CA ILE A 628 -0.41 -24.36 -5.11
C ILE A 628 -1.33 -24.76 -6.26
N GLU A 629 -1.90 -23.77 -6.94
CA GLU A 629 -2.92 -23.97 -7.98
C GLU A 629 -2.48 -24.91 -9.11
N LYS A 630 -1.24 -24.77 -9.60
CA LYS A 630 -0.70 -25.62 -10.66
C LYS A 630 -0.61 -27.10 -10.22
N ILE A 631 -0.17 -27.34 -8.99
CA ILE A 631 -0.04 -28.70 -8.43
C ILE A 631 -1.43 -29.27 -8.12
N GLY A 632 -2.30 -28.47 -7.53
CA GLY A 632 -3.67 -28.86 -7.23
C GLY A 632 -4.46 -29.27 -8.46
N LYS A 633 -4.38 -28.51 -9.55
CA LYS A 633 -5.00 -28.88 -10.84
C LYS A 633 -4.45 -30.15 -11.45
N HIS A 634 -3.16 -30.45 -11.25
CA HIS A 634 -2.55 -31.66 -11.75
C HIS A 634 -2.92 -32.90 -10.92
N LYS A 635 -2.80 -32.82 -9.57
CA LYS A 635 -2.99 -33.95 -8.66
C LYS A 635 -4.47 -34.24 -8.34
N ALA A 636 -5.33 -33.22 -8.39
CA ALA A 636 -6.76 -33.29 -8.05
C ALA A 636 -7.59 -32.39 -8.98
N PRO A 637 -7.69 -32.70 -10.28
CA PRO A 637 -8.29 -31.79 -11.29
C PRO A 637 -9.77 -31.48 -11.06
N TYR A 638 -10.51 -32.37 -10.41
CA TYR A 638 -11.95 -32.18 -10.11
C TYR A 638 -12.22 -31.50 -8.77
N SER A 639 -11.17 -31.23 -7.99
CA SER A 639 -11.32 -30.60 -6.67
C SER A 639 -11.55 -29.09 -6.79
N LEU A 640 -12.60 -28.59 -6.17
CA LEU A 640 -12.86 -27.14 -6.06
C LEU A 640 -12.02 -26.47 -4.95
N VAL A 641 -11.29 -27.26 -4.17
CA VAL A 641 -10.47 -26.84 -3.03
C VAL A 641 -8.98 -26.86 -3.37
N ALA A 642 -8.50 -27.92 -4.02
CA ALA A 642 -7.09 -28.10 -4.33
C ALA A 642 -6.50 -26.88 -5.07
N GLY A 643 -5.31 -26.45 -4.63
CA GLY A 643 -4.60 -25.28 -5.13
C GLY A 643 -5.16 -23.93 -4.66
N ASN A 644 -6.26 -23.91 -3.92
CA ASN A 644 -6.92 -22.68 -3.46
C ASN A 644 -7.41 -22.76 -2.02
N ALA A 645 -6.94 -23.74 -1.24
CA ALA A 645 -7.30 -23.87 0.16
C ALA A 645 -6.80 -22.70 0.99
N ASN A 646 -7.62 -22.24 1.93
CA ASN A 646 -7.25 -21.21 2.91
C ASN A 646 -7.48 -21.68 4.37
N ILE A 647 -8.04 -22.89 4.55
CA ILE A 647 -8.11 -23.57 5.83
C ILE A 647 -7.46 -24.94 5.66
N ILE A 648 -6.43 -25.20 6.45
CA ILE A 648 -5.57 -26.39 6.37
C ILE A 648 -5.75 -27.17 7.68
N ILE A 649 -6.31 -28.38 7.60
CA ILE A 649 -6.54 -29.23 8.77
C ILE A 649 -5.51 -30.37 8.77
N PHE A 650 -4.72 -30.43 9.82
CA PHE A 650 -3.69 -31.45 10.00
C PHE A 650 -4.23 -32.71 10.65
N PRO A 651 -3.72 -33.90 10.28
CA PRO A 651 -4.23 -35.18 10.78
C PRO A 651 -3.89 -35.45 12.26
N ASP A 652 -2.85 -34.83 12.78
CA ASP A 652 -2.36 -34.99 14.14
C ASP A 652 -1.56 -33.76 14.60
N LEU A 653 -1.29 -33.69 15.90
CA LEU A 653 -0.60 -32.56 16.53
C LEU A 653 0.87 -32.43 16.10
N ASN A 654 1.57 -33.55 15.89
CA ASN A 654 2.97 -33.49 15.46
C ASN A 654 3.08 -32.79 14.11
N THR A 655 2.24 -33.19 13.16
CA THR A 655 2.16 -32.57 11.83
C THR A 655 1.78 -31.09 11.93
N GLY A 656 0.74 -30.76 12.68
CA GLY A 656 0.22 -29.40 12.80
C GLY A 656 1.22 -28.47 13.51
N ASN A 657 1.74 -28.88 14.67
CA ASN A 657 2.65 -28.06 15.47
C ASN A 657 4.00 -27.82 14.78
N THR A 658 4.57 -28.87 14.20
CA THR A 658 5.85 -28.76 13.45
C THR A 658 5.68 -27.86 12.23
N THR A 659 4.60 -28.04 11.45
CA THR A 659 4.37 -27.27 10.22
C THR A 659 4.18 -25.79 10.51
N TYR A 660 3.32 -25.40 11.48
CA TYR A 660 3.11 -23.98 11.72
C TYR A 660 4.38 -23.29 12.21
N LYS A 661 5.16 -23.94 13.10
CA LYS A 661 6.44 -23.39 13.59
C LYS A 661 7.48 -23.27 12.48
N ALA A 662 7.61 -24.29 11.64
CA ALA A 662 8.52 -24.27 10.51
C ALA A 662 8.17 -23.10 9.57
N VAL A 663 6.89 -22.99 9.16
CA VAL A 663 6.45 -21.90 8.28
C VAL A 663 6.62 -20.53 8.94
N GLN A 664 6.25 -20.38 10.21
CA GLN A 664 6.40 -19.11 10.94
C GLN A 664 7.85 -18.64 10.97
N LYS A 665 8.79 -19.55 11.31
CA LYS A 665 10.19 -19.17 11.52
C LYS A 665 10.98 -19.03 10.23
N THR A 666 10.73 -19.90 9.24
CA THR A 666 11.45 -19.82 7.94
C THR A 666 10.97 -18.67 7.08
N SER A 667 9.71 -18.27 7.19
CA SER A 667 9.14 -17.16 6.39
C SER A 667 9.07 -15.82 7.16
N ASP A 668 9.53 -15.77 8.40
CA ASP A 668 9.50 -14.60 9.30
C ASP A 668 8.14 -13.89 9.30
N ILE A 669 7.08 -14.67 9.50
CA ILE A 669 5.70 -14.17 9.44
C ILE A 669 5.06 -14.08 10.81
N VAL A 670 4.09 -13.20 10.95
CA VAL A 670 3.22 -13.13 12.13
C VAL A 670 2.21 -14.28 12.08
N SER A 671 2.09 -15.00 13.19
CA SER A 671 1.05 -16.01 13.41
C SER A 671 0.22 -15.64 14.62
N ILE A 672 -1.11 -15.55 14.43
CA ILE A 672 -2.04 -15.18 15.51
C ILE A 672 -2.63 -16.47 16.09
N GLY A 673 -2.41 -16.69 17.38
CA GLY A 673 -2.90 -17.89 18.07
C GLY A 673 -1.88 -18.48 19.07
N PRO A 674 -2.21 -19.66 19.64
CA PRO A 674 -3.35 -20.50 19.29
C PRO A 674 -4.69 -19.91 19.75
N ILE A 675 -5.63 -19.83 18.84
CA ILE A 675 -7.02 -19.42 19.10
C ILE A 675 -7.85 -20.66 19.39
N LEU A 676 -8.41 -20.75 20.59
CA LEU A 676 -9.21 -21.90 20.99
C LEU A 676 -10.60 -21.86 20.33
N GLN A 677 -11.06 -23.05 19.94
CA GLN A 677 -12.32 -23.26 19.26
C GLN A 677 -13.20 -24.28 20.00
N GLY A 678 -14.50 -24.23 19.80
CA GLY A 678 -15.44 -25.16 20.45
C GLY A 678 -15.66 -24.91 21.94
N ILE A 679 -15.16 -23.79 22.49
CA ILE A 679 -15.29 -23.39 23.90
C ILE A 679 -16.44 -22.39 24.10
N ASN A 680 -17.14 -22.47 25.25
CA ASN A 680 -18.28 -21.62 25.56
C ASN A 680 -17.96 -20.12 25.70
N GLN A 681 -16.78 -19.77 26.18
CA GLN A 681 -16.33 -18.39 26.37
C GLN A 681 -14.89 -18.23 25.87
N PRO A 682 -14.50 -17.07 25.32
CA PRO A 682 -13.19 -16.90 24.69
C PRO A 682 -12.05 -17.00 25.72
N ILE A 683 -11.20 -17.97 25.51
CA ILE A 683 -9.91 -18.11 26.20
C ILE A 683 -8.89 -18.45 25.14
N ASN A 684 -7.80 -17.72 25.06
CA ASN A 684 -6.73 -17.99 24.11
C ASN A 684 -5.39 -18.12 24.81
N ASP A 685 -4.60 -19.05 24.29
CA ASP A 685 -3.24 -19.32 24.78
C ASP A 685 -2.22 -18.50 23.97
N LEU A 686 -1.05 -18.32 24.52
CA LEU A 686 0.10 -17.71 23.88
C LEU A 686 1.23 -18.73 23.78
N SER A 687 2.07 -18.60 22.77
CA SER A 687 3.35 -19.27 22.78
C SER A 687 4.30 -18.54 23.74
N ARG A 688 5.13 -19.26 24.49
CA ARG A 688 6.18 -18.66 25.34
C ARG A 688 7.15 -17.76 24.56
N GLY A 689 7.29 -18.00 23.25
CA GLY A 689 8.08 -17.18 22.35
C GLY A 689 7.29 -16.08 21.61
N SER A 690 6.06 -15.75 22.05
CA SER A 690 5.26 -14.70 21.42
C SER A 690 5.88 -13.33 21.59
N SER A 691 5.87 -12.55 20.53
CA SER A 691 6.24 -11.13 20.54
C SER A 691 5.10 -10.28 21.11
N VAL A 692 5.40 -9.04 21.46
CA VAL A 692 4.37 -8.06 21.89
C VAL A 692 3.28 -7.90 20.81
N GLU A 693 3.67 -7.91 19.53
CA GLU A 693 2.73 -7.81 18.40
C GLU A 693 1.79 -9.02 18.34
N ASP A 694 2.30 -10.25 18.54
CA ASP A 694 1.48 -11.47 18.58
C ASP A 694 0.45 -11.40 19.72
N ILE A 695 0.85 -10.89 20.90
CA ILE A 695 -0.04 -10.71 22.06
C ILE A 695 -1.16 -9.73 21.74
N ILE A 696 -0.85 -8.58 21.14
CA ILE A 696 -1.84 -7.55 20.75
C ILE A 696 -2.89 -8.16 19.80
N TYR A 697 -2.45 -8.90 18.77
CA TYR A 697 -3.37 -9.52 17.84
C TYR A 697 -4.17 -10.65 18.47
N THR A 698 -3.60 -11.39 19.41
CA THR A 698 -4.34 -12.43 20.16
C THR A 698 -5.40 -11.80 21.06
N ILE A 699 -5.10 -10.66 21.72
CA ILE A 699 -6.09 -9.88 22.48
C ILE A 699 -7.22 -9.42 21.54
N ALA A 700 -6.90 -8.84 20.40
CA ALA A 700 -7.88 -8.38 19.42
C ALA A 700 -8.75 -9.56 18.88
N ALA A 701 -8.13 -10.71 18.63
CA ALA A 701 -8.85 -11.92 18.20
C ALA A 701 -9.80 -12.42 19.29
N THR A 702 -9.37 -12.40 20.56
CA THR A 702 -10.21 -12.78 21.72
C THR A 702 -11.42 -11.87 21.83
N VAL A 703 -11.24 -10.55 21.66
CA VAL A 703 -12.34 -9.59 21.61
C VAL A 703 -13.34 -9.94 20.51
N ILE A 704 -12.87 -10.27 19.31
CA ILE A 704 -13.74 -10.61 18.17
C ILE A 704 -14.49 -11.92 18.41
N GLN A 705 -13.88 -12.92 19.08
CA GLN A 705 -14.52 -14.18 19.41
C GLN A 705 -15.74 -14.01 20.34
N THR A 706 -15.83 -12.91 21.11
CA THR A 706 -17.01 -12.63 21.94
C THR A 706 -18.31 -12.54 21.14
N LYS A 707 -18.23 -12.30 19.82
CA LYS A 707 -19.40 -12.29 18.90
C LYS A 707 -20.07 -13.64 18.74
N LEU A 708 -19.37 -14.75 19.08
CA LEU A 708 -19.95 -16.10 18.94
C LEU A 708 -21.17 -16.32 19.83
N LYS A 709 -21.29 -15.64 20.97
CA LYS A 709 -22.42 -15.76 21.91
C LYS A 709 -23.75 -15.23 21.36
N ASN A 710 -23.75 -14.34 20.35
CA ASN A 710 -24.97 -13.66 19.89
C ASN A 710 -25.68 -14.42 18.76
N LYS A 711 -25.26 -15.66 18.43
CA LYS A 711 -25.85 -16.46 17.33
C LYS A 711 -26.37 -17.84 17.75
N THR A 712 -26.52 -18.11 19.07
CA THR A 712 -27.16 -19.33 19.57
C THR A 712 -28.54 -19.02 20.07
#